data_48b4eaef39bb2cafe2e148581aa91888
#
_entry.id   48b4eaef39bb2cafe2e148581aa91888
#
_cell.length_a   1.000
_cell.length_b   1.000
_cell.length_c   1.000
_cell.angle_alpha   90.00
_cell.angle_beta   90.00
_cell.angle_gamma   90.00
#
_symmetry.space_group_name_H-M   'P 1'
#
loop_
_entity.id
_entity.type
_entity.pdbx_description
1 polymer ?
#
loop_
_entity_poly.entity_id
_entity_poly.type
_entity_poly.pdbx_seq_one_letter_code
_entity_poly.pdbx_strand_id
1 'polypeptide(L)'
;PRATTYLAIAGAEDARPTEGRNLETLLRASQLEHVFLRQTAIRALGRLQNPDLLDEISGHLGDPRAEIRAEAADAVAQAVHGSDGQAAYDLLMERLAAETSMGVRGVLARSLGRLQLDDEHRVQTLSALLDLTQVDNEDAPVSQMGGVALGIESLIRAGTPLTERARGRLTNLLGYDLLDGRQEPESGRVRSMAVAALGGAGAMGVRQVEPTLRDPSARVRIAASGYLGTVPVTAQPELIRRALGDPSVGVRINAVRQLVRSERDATACSRLIAVATQDMARGPQVLAMDGLAEPCGNADVQVQALLGAASTLGAETADDWQVPAHALVSLAHMSPELARRVLPAFVNHDNPFVRGYGARAADVLGDVDLVGEMATDPSANVRTIALQLLGARDLVSDQMLIAQLSDDDPQVLMTASRMLAGSRLGIVAASASLSAFERISRAHRETWRDSRSALLTRVAELGDRSLIERLEPYLEDYDAVVAGEVARTLRSWTGQPYTPDPQPLTRAALPTSSELQDLENTVVVLHMRRGGQIHVQPLPYLALTNAHRFVRLAREGRFDGLTFHRWAANFVIQGGSPGANEYSGDAAFSRDEVGSLPHWRGTVGLSTRGHDTGDGQIFVNLTDNVRLDHDYTVYGIVVDGIEVVDEV
;
A
#
# COMPACT_ATOMS: atom_id res chain seq x y z
N PRO A 1 21.01 27.99 -12.54
CA PRO A 1 22.06 27.15 -11.91
C PRO A 1 21.50 26.14 -10.90
N ARG A 2 20.57 26.53 -9.99
CA ARG A 2 20.02 25.63 -8.96
C ARG A 2 19.22 24.47 -9.56
N ALA A 3 18.31 24.75 -10.49
CA ALA A 3 17.50 23.74 -11.15
C ALA A 3 18.37 22.70 -11.88
N THR A 4 19.38 23.18 -12.62
CA THR A 4 20.30 22.29 -13.36
C THR A 4 21.07 21.36 -12.42
N THR A 5 21.56 21.87 -11.29
CA THR A 5 22.27 21.05 -10.30
C THR A 5 21.31 20.05 -9.62
N TYR A 6 20.11 20.49 -9.28
CA TYR A 6 19.08 19.61 -8.73
C TYR A 6 18.76 18.46 -9.67
N LEU A 7 18.52 18.76 -10.95
CA LEU A 7 18.26 17.75 -11.99
C LEU A 7 19.45 16.79 -12.20
N ALA A 8 20.69 17.29 -12.07
CA ALA A 8 21.87 16.43 -12.14
C ALA A 8 21.95 15.45 -10.95
N ILE A 9 21.59 15.90 -9.73
CA ILE A 9 21.52 15.03 -8.55
C ILE A 9 20.41 13.98 -8.73
N ALA A 10 19.22 14.40 -9.15
CA ALA A 10 18.11 13.50 -9.39
C ALA A 10 18.41 12.47 -10.49
N GLY A 11 19.12 12.89 -11.56
CA GLY A 11 19.57 11.97 -12.62
C GLY A 11 20.59 10.95 -12.13
N ALA A 12 21.51 11.37 -11.28
CA ALA A 12 22.47 10.45 -10.67
C ALA A 12 21.79 9.45 -9.73
N GLU A 13 20.80 9.89 -8.97
CA GLU A 13 19.97 9.04 -8.11
C GLU A 13 19.12 8.05 -8.92
N ASP A 14 18.40 8.52 -9.96
CA ASP A 14 17.52 7.68 -10.79
C ASP A 14 18.29 6.57 -11.50
N ALA A 15 19.55 6.81 -11.86
CA ALA A 15 20.43 5.80 -12.43
C ALA A 15 20.79 4.66 -11.47
N ARG A 16 20.48 4.78 -10.16
CA ARG A 16 20.84 3.80 -9.12
C ARG A 16 22.29 3.37 -9.23
N PRO A 17 23.21 4.26 -8.93
CA PRO A 17 24.63 4.00 -9.13
C PRO A 17 25.10 2.87 -8.21
N THR A 18 25.59 1.80 -8.81
CA THR A 18 26.29 0.73 -8.09
C THR A 18 27.78 1.03 -8.00
N GLU A 19 28.31 1.86 -8.89
CA GLU A 19 29.71 2.26 -8.97
C GLU A 19 29.92 3.47 -9.89
N GLY A 20 31.06 4.10 -9.78
CA GLY A 20 31.55 5.08 -10.75
C GLY A 20 30.95 6.47 -10.65
N ARG A 21 30.81 7.14 -11.80
CA ARG A 21 30.53 8.60 -11.91
C ARG A 21 29.25 9.07 -11.23
N ASN A 22 28.21 8.24 -11.19
CA ASN A 22 26.92 8.63 -10.62
C ASN A 22 27.02 8.75 -9.10
N LEU A 23 27.65 7.77 -8.44
CA LEU A 23 27.91 7.83 -7.00
C LEU A 23 28.81 9.02 -6.64
N GLU A 24 29.89 9.23 -7.41
CA GLU A 24 30.77 10.38 -7.22
C GLU A 24 30.02 11.72 -7.35
N THR A 25 29.03 11.80 -8.24
CA THR A 25 28.19 13.00 -8.38
C THR A 25 27.39 13.24 -7.10
N LEU A 26 26.76 12.21 -6.51
CA LEU A 26 26.01 12.33 -5.25
C LEU A 26 26.92 12.70 -4.09
N LEU A 27 28.08 12.06 -3.95
CA LEU A 27 29.07 12.35 -2.91
C LEU A 27 29.58 13.79 -2.99
N ARG A 28 29.92 14.28 -4.18
CA ARG A 28 30.30 15.70 -4.36
C ARG A 28 29.16 16.65 -4.05
N ALA A 29 27.95 16.32 -4.48
CA ALA A 29 26.78 17.17 -4.21
C ALA A 29 26.40 17.24 -2.73
N SER A 30 26.67 16.18 -1.95
CA SER A 30 26.48 16.17 -0.49
C SER A 30 27.42 17.16 0.25
N GLN A 31 28.44 17.69 -0.41
CA GLN A 31 29.38 18.68 0.15
C GLN A 31 29.09 20.11 -0.30
N LEU A 32 28.04 20.36 -1.09
CA LEU A 32 27.69 21.69 -1.57
C LEU A 32 27.32 22.63 -0.41
N GLU A 33 27.63 23.92 -0.53
CA GLU A 33 27.24 24.92 0.46
C GLU A 33 25.73 25.18 0.49
N HIS A 34 25.06 25.00 -0.64
CA HIS A 34 23.64 25.27 -0.78
C HIS A 34 22.81 24.19 -0.05
N VAL A 35 22.14 24.57 1.05
CA VAL A 35 21.41 23.67 1.96
C VAL A 35 20.51 22.70 1.23
N PHE A 36 19.58 23.19 0.40
CA PHE A 36 18.62 22.36 -0.32
C PHE A 36 19.29 21.30 -1.24
N LEU A 37 20.31 21.70 -2.02
CA LEU A 37 21.01 20.76 -2.91
C LEU A 37 21.79 19.72 -2.11
N ARG A 38 22.39 20.13 -1.00
CA ARG A 38 23.09 19.24 -0.08
C ARG A 38 22.14 18.22 0.57
N GLN A 39 20.98 18.67 1.07
CA GLN A 39 19.93 17.79 1.59
C GLN A 39 19.47 16.79 0.54
N THR A 40 19.22 17.25 -0.69
CA THR A 40 18.81 16.37 -1.80
C THR A 40 19.84 15.27 -2.06
N ALA A 41 21.13 15.61 -2.07
CA ALA A 41 22.18 14.62 -2.29
C ALA A 41 22.32 13.63 -1.13
N ILE A 42 22.24 14.10 0.12
CA ILE A 42 22.27 13.24 1.32
C ILE A 42 21.08 12.26 1.31
N ARG A 43 19.88 12.78 1.00
CA ARG A 43 18.68 11.94 0.83
C ARG A 43 18.86 10.88 -0.26
N ALA A 44 19.39 11.28 -1.41
CA ALA A 44 19.69 10.37 -2.52
C ALA A 44 20.65 9.25 -2.10
N LEU A 45 21.70 9.56 -1.33
CA LEU A 45 22.62 8.54 -0.79
C LEU A 45 21.90 7.54 0.11
N GLY A 46 21.02 8.00 1.01
CA GLY A 46 20.21 7.11 1.86
C GLY A 46 19.28 6.19 1.05
N ARG A 47 18.64 6.72 0.00
CA ARG A 47 17.71 5.99 -0.89
C ARG A 47 18.38 4.89 -1.72
N LEU A 48 19.72 4.88 -1.82
CA LEU A 48 20.43 3.76 -2.44
C LEU A 48 20.37 2.49 -1.60
N GLN A 49 19.96 2.58 -0.34
CA GLN A 49 19.87 1.47 0.60
C GLN A 49 21.16 0.63 0.63
N ASN A 50 22.29 1.32 0.66
CA ASN A 50 23.62 0.71 0.68
C ASN A 50 24.31 1.02 2.01
N PRO A 51 24.47 0.02 2.92
CA PRO A 51 25.16 0.20 4.19
C PRO A 51 26.62 0.66 4.07
N ASP A 52 27.29 0.37 2.94
CA ASP A 52 28.67 0.79 2.71
C ASP A 52 28.83 2.34 2.63
N LEU A 53 27.72 3.06 2.49
CA LEU A 53 27.71 4.54 2.45
C LEU A 53 27.49 5.19 3.83
N LEU A 54 27.41 4.40 4.90
CA LEU A 54 27.17 4.92 6.25
C LEU A 54 28.19 5.97 6.69
N ASP A 55 29.48 5.75 6.41
CA ASP A 55 30.56 6.67 6.80
C ASP A 55 30.40 8.03 6.11
N GLU A 56 30.09 8.03 4.81
CA GLU A 56 29.88 9.25 4.03
C GLU A 56 28.64 10.02 4.49
N ILE A 57 27.55 9.32 4.80
CA ILE A 57 26.29 9.95 5.24
C ILE A 57 26.42 10.44 6.69
N SER A 58 27.02 9.66 7.57
CA SER A 58 27.13 9.97 9.01
C SER A 58 27.99 11.20 9.29
N GLY A 59 28.98 11.51 8.43
CA GLY A 59 29.76 12.73 8.50
C GLY A 59 28.91 14.02 8.53
N HIS A 60 27.67 13.96 8.01
CA HIS A 60 26.74 15.09 8.03
C HIS A 60 25.92 15.22 9.32
N LEU A 61 25.93 14.23 10.22
CA LEU A 61 25.27 14.31 11.54
C LEU A 61 25.85 15.40 12.43
N GLY A 62 27.10 15.83 12.19
CA GLY A 62 27.77 16.92 12.90
C GLY A 62 27.65 18.31 12.24
N ASP A 63 26.89 18.46 11.14
CA ASP A 63 26.77 19.75 10.43
C ASP A 63 26.24 20.89 11.35
N PRO A 64 26.74 22.11 11.24
CA PRO A 64 26.21 23.23 12.02
C PRO A 64 24.74 23.55 11.75
N ARG A 65 24.22 23.20 10.57
CA ARG A 65 22.82 23.44 10.16
C ARG A 65 21.93 22.29 10.56
N ALA A 66 20.86 22.58 11.31
CA ALA A 66 19.91 21.58 11.80
C ALA A 66 19.24 20.81 10.66
N GLU A 67 18.94 21.46 9.53
CA GLU A 67 18.30 20.86 8.36
C GLU A 67 19.16 19.76 7.72
N ILE A 68 20.48 19.96 7.71
CA ILE A 68 21.42 18.95 7.19
C ILE A 68 21.51 17.76 8.16
N ARG A 69 21.58 18.03 9.46
CA ARG A 69 21.61 16.96 10.47
C ARG A 69 20.34 16.12 10.45
N ALA A 70 19.18 16.77 10.27
CA ALA A 70 17.90 16.07 10.15
C ALA A 70 17.88 15.14 8.92
N GLU A 71 18.31 15.64 7.76
CA GLU A 71 18.37 14.85 6.53
C GLU A 71 19.36 13.68 6.67
N ALA A 72 20.53 13.92 7.30
CA ALA A 72 21.52 12.88 7.54
C ALA A 72 20.98 11.78 8.47
N ALA A 73 20.24 12.15 9.52
CA ALA A 73 19.64 11.18 10.44
C ALA A 73 18.62 10.27 9.75
N ASP A 74 17.79 10.80 8.85
CA ASP A 74 16.85 10.01 8.05
C ASP A 74 17.61 9.14 7.03
N ALA A 75 18.61 9.70 6.35
CA ALA A 75 19.41 9.00 5.34
C ALA A 75 20.24 7.85 5.92
N VAL A 76 20.79 7.98 7.14
CA VAL A 76 21.47 6.90 7.86
C VAL A 76 20.53 5.71 8.07
N ALA A 77 19.30 5.96 8.53
CA ALA A 77 18.32 4.89 8.73
C ALA A 77 17.87 4.25 7.40
N GLN A 78 17.76 5.05 6.32
CA GLN A 78 17.41 4.52 5.00
C GLN A 78 18.54 3.69 4.40
N ALA A 79 19.80 4.08 4.58
CA ALA A 79 20.95 3.37 4.01
C ALA A 79 21.05 1.91 4.51
N VAL A 80 20.60 1.64 5.74
CA VAL A 80 20.57 0.29 6.33
C VAL A 80 19.21 -0.39 6.25
N HIS A 81 18.24 0.20 5.54
CA HIS A 81 16.90 -0.38 5.43
C HIS A 81 16.96 -1.81 4.86
N GLY A 82 16.30 -2.76 5.53
CA GLY A 82 16.36 -4.18 5.17
C GLY A 82 17.65 -4.92 5.59
N SER A 83 18.56 -4.24 6.30
CA SER A 83 19.84 -4.77 6.77
C SER A 83 19.95 -4.66 8.30
N ASP A 84 21.04 -5.17 8.86
CA ASP A 84 21.36 -4.96 10.30
C ASP A 84 21.55 -3.48 10.60
N GLY A 85 20.77 -2.99 11.58
CA GLY A 85 20.73 -1.58 11.97
C GLY A 85 21.74 -1.18 13.03
N GLN A 86 22.61 -2.09 13.54
CA GLN A 86 23.45 -1.82 14.71
C GLN A 86 24.40 -0.64 14.52
N ALA A 87 25.11 -0.57 13.39
CA ALA A 87 26.04 0.53 13.13
C ALA A 87 25.33 1.89 13.05
N ALA A 88 24.15 1.91 12.42
CA ALA A 88 23.30 3.11 12.35
C ALA A 88 22.75 3.49 13.75
N TYR A 89 22.42 2.52 14.59
CA TYR A 89 21.96 2.73 15.96
C TYR A 89 23.00 3.50 16.78
N ASP A 90 24.24 3.06 16.78
CA ASP A 90 25.31 3.71 17.56
C ASP A 90 25.49 5.18 17.15
N LEU A 91 25.54 5.44 15.83
CA LEU A 91 25.65 6.80 15.27
C LEU A 91 24.46 7.71 15.66
N LEU A 92 23.24 7.21 15.53
CA LEU A 92 22.04 7.99 15.81
C LEU A 92 21.82 8.20 17.31
N MET A 93 22.17 7.23 18.18
CA MET A 93 22.10 7.38 19.64
C MET A 93 23.14 8.37 20.17
N GLU A 94 24.38 8.33 19.67
CA GLU A 94 25.41 9.33 19.99
C GLU A 94 24.93 10.72 19.61
N ARG A 95 24.38 10.87 18.39
CA ARG A 95 23.85 12.16 17.94
C ARG A 95 22.66 12.62 18.78
N LEU A 96 21.72 11.75 19.12
CA LEU A 96 20.55 12.07 19.95
C LEU A 96 20.95 12.63 21.31
N ALA A 97 21.98 12.04 21.93
CA ALA A 97 22.51 12.51 23.23
C ALA A 97 23.11 13.92 23.15
N ALA A 98 23.71 14.29 22.02
CA ALA A 98 24.35 15.59 21.81
C ALA A 98 23.44 16.65 21.14
N GLU A 99 22.26 16.26 20.62
CA GLU A 99 21.41 17.15 19.82
C GLU A 99 20.61 18.13 20.69
N THR A 100 20.63 19.40 20.31
CA THR A 100 19.89 20.48 20.98
C THR A 100 18.65 20.95 20.22
N SER A 101 18.62 20.74 18.91
CA SER A 101 17.45 21.10 18.09
C SER A 101 16.31 20.11 18.30
N MET A 102 15.17 20.58 18.79
CA MET A 102 13.99 19.74 19.03
C MET A 102 13.46 19.09 17.74
N GLY A 103 13.51 19.79 16.61
CA GLY A 103 13.12 19.22 15.31
C GLY A 103 14.04 18.07 14.89
N VAL A 104 15.35 18.21 15.06
CA VAL A 104 16.32 17.13 14.75
C VAL A 104 16.14 15.95 15.71
N ARG A 105 15.89 16.20 17.00
CA ARG A 105 15.53 15.12 17.96
C ARG A 105 14.32 14.32 17.53
N GLY A 106 13.30 14.97 16.98
CA GLY A 106 12.14 14.30 16.42
C GLY A 106 12.50 13.38 15.24
N VAL A 107 13.35 13.85 14.31
CA VAL A 107 13.82 13.01 13.19
C VAL A 107 14.66 11.85 13.68
N LEU A 108 15.61 12.08 14.60
CA LEU A 108 16.43 11.03 15.21
C LEU A 108 15.57 9.98 15.90
N ALA A 109 14.54 10.41 16.66
CA ALA A 109 13.62 9.50 17.34
C ALA A 109 12.85 8.60 16.34
N ARG A 110 12.34 9.21 15.26
CA ARG A 110 11.66 8.48 14.18
C ARG A 110 12.60 7.49 13.49
N SER A 111 13.82 7.92 13.16
CA SER A 111 14.81 7.10 12.47
C SER A 111 15.26 5.91 13.32
N LEU A 112 15.55 6.12 14.60
CA LEU A 112 15.89 5.06 15.56
C LEU A 112 14.77 4.02 15.69
N GLY A 113 13.51 4.47 15.72
CA GLY A 113 12.35 3.56 15.85
C GLY A 113 12.16 2.62 14.67
N ARG A 114 12.78 2.89 13.52
CA ARG A 114 12.64 2.11 12.27
C ARG A 114 13.78 1.16 12.00
N LEU A 115 14.87 1.24 12.76
CA LEU A 115 16.02 0.36 12.58
C LEU A 115 15.65 -1.10 12.88
N GLN A 116 16.23 -2.02 12.13
CA GLN A 116 16.18 -3.45 12.45
C GLN A 116 17.20 -3.73 13.56
N LEU A 117 16.70 -3.81 14.79
CA LEU A 117 17.49 -3.99 16.00
C LEU A 117 17.11 -5.28 16.72
N ASP A 118 18.04 -5.81 17.51
CA ASP A 118 17.72 -6.87 18.45
C ASP A 118 16.85 -6.37 19.63
N ASP A 119 16.42 -7.29 20.48
CA ASP A 119 15.51 -6.98 21.59
C ASP A 119 16.10 -6.00 22.60
N GLU A 120 17.40 -6.11 22.90
CA GLU A 120 18.08 -5.25 23.86
C GLU A 120 18.14 -3.82 23.36
N HIS A 121 18.59 -3.59 22.13
CA HIS A 121 18.69 -2.26 21.53
C HIS A 121 17.31 -1.63 21.31
N ARG A 122 16.27 -2.42 20.97
CA ARG A 122 14.89 -1.90 20.91
C ARG A 122 14.40 -1.37 22.25
N VAL A 123 14.67 -2.09 23.35
CA VAL A 123 14.30 -1.65 24.71
C VAL A 123 15.08 -0.41 25.13
N GLN A 124 16.39 -0.34 24.83
CA GLN A 124 17.21 0.84 25.09
C GLN A 124 16.71 2.07 24.31
N THR A 125 16.40 1.87 23.02
CA THR A 125 15.81 2.93 22.17
C THR A 125 14.49 3.40 22.76
N LEU A 126 13.57 2.50 23.09
CA LEU A 126 12.29 2.87 23.71
C LEU A 126 12.52 3.71 24.98
N SER A 127 13.45 3.33 25.85
CA SER A 127 13.77 4.10 27.06
C SER A 127 14.24 5.50 26.73
N ALA A 128 15.17 5.67 25.77
CA ALA A 128 15.68 6.97 25.35
C ALA A 128 14.56 7.86 24.76
N LEU A 129 13.67 7.29 23.92
CA LEU A 129 12.54 8.04 23.36
C LEU A 129 11.54 8.46 24.44
N LEU A 130 11.31 7.64 25.46
CA LEU A 130 10.44 8.01 26.59
C LEU A 130 11.02 9.15 27.43
N ASP A 131 12.33 9.31 27.48
CA ASP A 131 12.97 10.46 28.15
C ASP A 131 12.65 11.77 27.43
N LEU A 132 12.53 11.75 26.09
CA LEU A 132 12.14 12.92 25.30
C LEU A 132 10.67 13.36 25.53
N THR A 133 9.82 12.49 26.12
CA THR A 133 8.43 12.84 26.47
C THR A 133 8.30 13.51 27.84
N GLN A 134 9.41 13.74 28.57
CA GLN A 134 9.39 14.30 29.94
C GLN A 134 9.31 15.84 29.95
N VAL A 135 9.40 16.50 28.83
CA VAL A 135 9.24 17.94 28.71
C VAL A 135 7.79 18.30 29.10
N ASP A 136 7.61 19.31 29.94
CA ASP A 136 6.28 19.79 30.30
C ASP A 136 5.50 20.06 29.01
N ASN A 137 4.27 19.52 28.91
CA ASN A 137 3.48 19.46 27.67
C ASN A 137 3.30 20.84 27.00
N GLU A 138 3.43 21.93 27.74
CA GLU A 138 3.28 23.29 27.23
C GLU A 138 4.44 23.79 26.35
N ASP A 139 5.66 23.23 26.49
CA ASP A 139 6.85 23.69 25.81
C ASP A 139 7.41 22.72 24.74
N ALA A 140 6.91 21.49 24.66
CA ALA A 140 7.40 20.53 23.69
C ALA A 140 6.77 20.77 22.31
N PRO A 141 7.54 21.17 21.26
CA PRO A 141 6.97 21.41 19.95
C PRO A 141 6.51 20.11 19.29
N VAL A 142 5.43 20.21 18.52
CA VAL A 142 4.84 19.08 17.78
C VAL A 142 5.86 18.39 16.87
N SER A 143 6.86 19.12 16.37
CA SER A 143 7.93 18.55 15.52
C SER A 143 8.78 17.51 16.25
N GLN A 144 9.06 17.70 17.55
CA GLN A 144 9.73 16.69 18.37
C GLN A 144 8.77 15.56 18.74
N MET A 145 7.61 15.92 19.28
CA MET A 145 6.67 14.95 19.81
C MET A 145 6.09 14.03 18.72
N GLY A 146 5.89 14.55 17.50
CA GLY A 146 5.48 13.75 16.35
C GLY A 146 6.51 12.68 15.98
N GLY A 147 7.78 13.02 15.92
CA GLY A 147 8.85 12.07 15.65
C GLY A 147 9.03 11.04 16.76
N VAL A 148 8.94 11.47 18.02
CA VAL A 148 9.00 10.57 19.19
C VAL A 148 7.83 9.57 19.19
N ALA A 149 6.61 10.05 18.93
CA ALA A 149 5.43 9.18 18.89
C ALA A 149 5.50 8.16 17.75
N LEU A 150 6.00 8.57 16.57
CA LEU A 150 6.27 7.68 15.43
C LEU A 150 7.34 6.63 15.77
N GLY A 151 8.44 7.04 16.40
CA GLY A 151 9.50 6.13 16.80
C GLY A 151 9.02 5.09 17.82
N ILE A 152 8.26 5.50 18.83
CA ILE A 152 7.68 4.59 19.84
C ILE A 152 6.67 3.64 19.19
N GLU A 153 5.78 4.12 18.32
CA GLU A 153 4.83 3.28 17.59
C GLU A 153 5.58 2.21 16.78
N SER A 154 6.62 2.59 16.05
CA SER A 154 7.41 1.66 15.24
C SER A 154 8.09 0.58 16.08
N LEU A 155 8.67 0.92 17.23
CA LEU A 155 9.28 -0.03 18.16
C LEU A 155 8.24 -1.02 18.72
N ILE A 156 7.07 -0.52 19.16
CA ILE A 156 6.00 -1.39 19.67
C ILE A 156 5.49 -2.32 18.56
N ARG A 157 5.29 -1.81 17.37
CA ARG A 157 4.87 -2.60 16.20
C ARG A 157 5.92 -3.66 15.82
N ALA A 158 7.21 -3.38 16.03
CA ALA A 158 8.30 -4.34 15.87
C ALA A 158 8.38 -5.38 17.00
N GLY A 159 7.47 -5.33 17.99
CA GLY A 159 7.39 -6.32 19.09
C GLY A 159 8.11 -5.92 20.38
N THR A 160 8.54 -4.66 20.53
CA THR A 160 9.15 -4.20 21.81
C THR A 160 8.12 -4.25 22.94
N PRO A 161 8.42 -4.87 24.09
CA PRO A 161 7.48 -4.97 25.19
C PRO A 161 7.09 -3.61 25.78
N LEU A 162 5.79 -3.42 26.03
CA LEU A 162 5.27 -2.23 26.69
C LEU A 162 5.52 -2.27 28.20
N THR A 163 6.49 -1.49 28.68
CA THR A 163 6.73 -1.30 30.10
C THR A 163 5.64 -0.44 30.77
N GLU A 164 5.49 -0.51 32.09
CA GLU A 164 4.56 0.37 32.83
C GLU A 164 4.90 1.86 32.63
N ARG A 165 6.20 2.19 32.56
CA ARG A 165 6.66 3.54 32.25
C ARG A 165 6.18 3.98 30.87
N ALA A 166 6.36 3.13 29.84
CA ALA A 166 5.90 3.43 28.48
C ALA A 166 4.39 3.57 28.41
N ARG A 167 3.63 2.67 29.08
CA ARG A 167 2.17 2.77 29.18
C ARG A 167 1.73 4.12 29.78
N GLY A 168 2.33 4.53 30.89
CA GLY A 168 2.02 5.81 31.53
C GLY A 168 2.29 7.00 30.60
N ARG A 169 3.46 7.03 29.94
CA ARG A 169 3.83 8.10 29.01
C ARG A 169 2.92 8.16 27.78
N LEU A 170 2.64 7.03 27.16
CA LEU A 170 1.70 6.99 26.03
C LEU A 170 0.29 7.38 26.43
N THR A 171 -0.18 7.02 27.64
CA THR A 171 -1.47 7.47 28.15
C THR A 171 -1.50 8.99 28.31
N ASN A 172 -0.42 9.62 28.77
CA ASN A 172 -0.33 11.08 28.83
C ASN A 172 -0.36 11.71 27.43
N LEU A 173 0.29 11.09 26.44
CA LEU A 173 0.26 11.58 25.04
C LEU A 173 -1.14 11.54 24.41
N LEU A 174 -2.08 10.75 24.92
CA LEU A 174 -3.47 10.82 24.48
C LEU A 174 -4.11 12.19 24.76
N GLY A 175 -3.57 12.94 25.72
CA GLY A 175 -4.02 14.30 26.06
C GLY A 175 -3.15 15.42 25.46
N TYR A 176 -2.16 15.10 24.64
CA TYR A 176 -1.21 16.10 24.12
C TYR A 176 -1.92 17.22 23.35
N ASP A 177 -1.73 18.48 23.78
CA ASP A 177 -2.32 19.70 23.21
C ASP A 177 -3.89 19.66 23.12
N LEU A 178 -4.54 18.75 23.83
CA LEU A 178 -5.99 18.54 23.70
C LEU A 178 -6.81 19.70 24.29
N LEU A 179 -6.31 20.36 25.34
CA LEU A 179 -7.00 21.45 25.99
C LEU A 179 -6.81 22.78 25.25
N ASP A 180 -5.62 23.04 24.75
CA ASP A 180 -5.27 24.30 24.10
C ASP A 180 -5.53 24.30 22.59
N GLY A 181 -5.32 23.16 21.92
CA GLY A 181 -5.53 22.97 20.48
C GLY A 181 -4.66 23.86 19.58
N ARG A 182 -3.55 24.42 20.13
CA ARG A 182 -2.72 25.42 19.44
C ARG A 182 -1.92 24.82 18.30
N GLN A 183 -1.62 23.53 18.38
CA GLN A 183 -0.79 22.79 17.43
C GLN A 183 -1.62 21.81 16.55
N GLU A 184 -2.95 21.95 16.53
CA GLU A 184 -3.78 21.19 15.60
C GLU A 184 -3.56 21.67 14.14
N PRO A 185 -3.62 20.76 13.13
CA PRO A 185 -3.98 19.34 13.25
C PRO A 185 -2.83 18.40 13.61
N GLU A 186 -1.60 18.88 13.75
CA GLU A 186 -0.40 18.05 13.96
C GLU A 186 -0.39 17.35 15.31
N SER A 187 -0.93 17.98 16.35
CA SER A 187 -1.07 17.36 17.67
C SER A 187 -2.00 16.13 17.67
N GLY A 188 -3.00 16.12 16.78
CA GLY A 188 -3.82 14.95 16.53
C GLY A 188 -3.03 13.75 16.00
N ARG A 189 -1.92 13.99 15.26
CA ARG A 189 -1.02 12.91 14.83
C ARG A 189 -0.26 12.30 16.00
N VAL A 190 0.21 13.12 16.94
CA VAL A 190 0.86 12.62 18.17
C VAL A 190 -0.10 11.72 18.94
N ARG A 191 -1.34 12.19 19.16
CA ARG A 191 -2.36 11.42 19.89
C ARG A 191 -2.74 10.13 19.16
N SER A 192 -2.89 10.16 17.82
CA SER A 192 -3.22 8.96 17.04
C SER A 192 -2.10 7.90 17.08
N MET A 193 -0.82 8.33 17.06
CA MET A 193 0.32 7.42 17.22
C MET A 193 0.38 6.82 18.62
N ALA A 194 0.04 7.59 19.67
CA ALA A 194 -0.08 7.06 21.02
C ALA A 194 -1.19 5.99 21.13
N VAL A 195 -2.34 6.22 20.47
CA VAL A 195 -3.41 5.20 20.34
C VAL A 195 -2.89 3.96 19.63
N ALA A 196 -2.19 4.11 18.50
CA ALA A 196 -1.67 2.99 17.73
C ALA A 196 -0.64 2.16 18.53
N ALA A 197 0.28 2.83 19.24
CA ALA A 197 1.27 2.18 20.09
C ALA A 197 0.63 1.42 21.26
N LEU A 198 -0.29 2.04 21.99
CA LEU A 198 -1.03 1.38 23.07
C LEU A 198 -1.84 0.18 22.54
N GLY A 199 -2.47 0.35 21.39
CA GLY A 199 -3.27 -0.69 20.76
C GLY A 199 -2.45 -1.87 20.25
N GLY A 200 -1.33 -1.60 19.59
CA GLY A 200 -0.37 -2.62 19.14
C GLY A 200 0.19 -3.46 20.29
N ALA A 201 0.33 -2.85 21.47
CA ALA A 201 0.72 -3.53 22.71
C ALA A 201 -0.44 -4.17 23.49
N GLY A 202 -1.68 -4.17 22.97
CA GLY A 202 -2.85 -4.70 23.67
C GLY A 202 -3.29 -3.91 24.91
N ALA A 203 -2.90 -2.63 25.01
CA ALA A 203 -3.12 -1.78 26.17
C ALA A 203 -4.32 -0.82 26.05
N MET A 204 -5.11 -0.92 24.99
CA MET A 204 -6.35 -0.16 24.80
C MET A 204 -7.53 -0.82 25.49
N GLY A 205 -7.98 -0.25 26.59
CA GLY A 205 -9.19 -0.66 27.30
C GLY A 205 -10.24 0.45 27.28
N VAL A 206 -11.36 0.28 28.03
CA VAL A 206 -12.44 1.28 28.10
C VAL A 206 -11.94 2.67 28.46
N ARG A 207 -11.01 2.75 29.42
CA ARG A 207 -10.47 4.03 29.90
C ARG A 207 -9.71 4.83 28.83
N GLN A 208 -9.15 4.13 27.83
CA GLN A 208 -8.46 4.75 26.70
C GLN A 208 -9.39 4.96 25.51
N VAL A 209 -10.19 3.93 25.13
CA VAL A 209 -11.05 3.94 23.96
C VAL A 209 -12.19 4.97 24.09
N GLU A 210 -12.88 5.02 25.22
CA GLU A 210 -14.04 5.90 25.37
C GLU A 210 -13.70 7.40 25.22
N PRO A 211 -12.69 7.98 25.89
CA PRO A 211 -12.33 9.38 25.70
C PRO A 211 -11.77 9.65 24.28
N THR A 212 -10.96 8.75 23.74
CA THR A 212 -10.37 8.94 22.40
C THR A 212 -11.39 8.84 21.26
N LEU A 213 -12.53 8.15 21.44
CA LEU A 213 -13.67 8.22 20.52
C LEU A 213 -14.41 9.56 20.57
N ARG A 214 -14.04 10.47 21.46
CA ARG A 214 -14.57 11.84 21.54
C ARG A 214 -13.55 12.90 21.16
N ASP A 215 -12.34 12.48 20.73
CA ASP A 215 -11.29 13.41 20.32
C ASP A 215 -11.77 14.32 19.18
N PRO A 216 -11.44 15.61 19.19
CA PRO A 216 -11.79 16.52 18.10
C PRO A 216 -11.23 16.07 16.76
N SER A 217 -10.05 15.44 16.75
CA SER A 217 -9.41 14.93 15.53
C SER A 217 -10.02 13.61 15.07
N ALA A 218 -10.55 13.57 13.84
CA ALA A 218 -11.08 12.35 13.23
C ALA A 218 -10.03 11.24 13.16
N ARG A 219 -8.74 11.58 12.94
CA ARG A 219 -7.65 10.58 12.87
C ARG A 219 -7.46 9.83 14.19
N VAL A 220 -7.59 10.51 15.33
CA VAL A 220 -7.54 9.88 16.66
C VAL A 220 -8.75 8.97 16.86
N ARG A 221 -9.96 9.42 16.47
CA ARG A 221 -11.18 8.60 16.56
C ARG A 221 -11.12 7.38 15.64
N ILE A 222 -10.56 7.51 14.42
CA ILE A 222 -10.33 6.36 13.51
C ILE A 222 -9.37 5.35 14.15
N ALA A 223 -8.25 5.80 14.69
CA ALA A 223 -7.30 4.93 15.37
C ALA A 223 -7.94 4.22 16.57
N ALA A 224 -8.66 4.96 17.42
CA ALA A 224 -9.33 4.44 18.62
C ALA A 224 -10.43 3.42 18.29
N SER A 225 -11.23 3.68 17.24
CA SER A 225 -12.31 2.79 16.82
C SER A 225 -11.82 1.42 16.35
N GLY A 226 -10.56 1.32 15.90
CA GLY A 226 -9.92 0.05 15.56
C GLY A 226 -9.80 -0.91 16.77
N TYR A 227 -9.88 -0.39 17.97
CA TYR A 227 -9.74 -1.15 19.24
C TYR A 227 -11.07 -1.35 19.99
N LEU A 228 -12.22 -1.15 19.36
CA LEU A 228 -13.53 -1.41 19.95
C LEU A 228 -13.66 -2.86 20.46
N GLY A 229 -13.00 -3.81 19.82
CA GLY A 229 -13.02 -5.22 20.21
C GLY A 229 -12.18 -5.56 21.45
N THR A 230 -11.31 -4.68 21.92
CA THR A 230 -10.47 -4.90 23.10
C THR A 230 -11.16 -4.50 24.39
N VAL A 231 -12.28 -3.78 24.32
CA VAL A 231 -13.06 -3.40 25.51
C VAL A 231 -13.97 -4.54 25.96
N PRO A 232 -14.33 -4.61 27.28
CA PRO A 232 -15.25 -5.62 27.78
C PRO A 232 -16.58 -5.65 27.01
N VAL A 233 -17.12 -6.84 26.78
CA VAL A 233 -18.37 -7.07 26.03
C VAL A 233 -19.52 -6.20 26.53
N THR A 234 -19.60 -5.96 27.83
CA THR A 234 -20.64 -5.10 28.45
C THR A 234 -20.59 -3.62 28.04
N ALA A 235 -19.41 -3.12 27.66
CA ALA A 235 -19.22 -1.73 27.22
C ALA A 235 -19.30 -1.57 25.68
N GLN A 236 -19.07 -2.64 24.91
CA GLN A 236 -19.03 -2.60 23.44
C GLN A 236 -20.30 -2.04 22.79
N PRO A 237 -21.53 -2.43 23.17
CA PRO A 237 -22.76 -2.00 22.48
C PRO A 237 -22.92 -0.49 22.41
N GLU A 238 -22.57 0.24 23.49
CA GLU A 238 -22.68 1.70 23.56
C GLU A 238 -21.55 2.38 22.74
N LEU A 239 -20.32 1.87 22.83
CA LEU A 239 -19.20 2.41 22.08
C LEU A 239 -19.35 2.17 20.57
N ILE A 240 -19.84 0.99 20.16
CA ILE A 240 -20.17 0.69 18.76
C ILE A 240 -21.29 1.61 18.28
N ARG A 241 -22.37 1.79 19.05
CA ARG A 241 -23.48 2.70 18.70
C ARG A 241 -22.97 4.13 18.46
N ARG A 242 -22.10 4.61 19.34
CA ARG A 242 -21.46 5.93 19.19
C ARG A 242 -20.64 5.99 17.90
N ALA A 243 -19.79 4.99 17.66
CA ALA A 243 -18.91 4.95 16.49
C ALA A 243 -19.67 4.80 15.17
N LEU A 244 -20.81 4.11 15.15
CA LEU A 244 -21.71 4.05 13.98
C LEU A 244 -22.35 5.41 13.65
N GLY A 245 -22.49 6.30 14.61
CA GLY A 245 -22.99 7.67 14.40
C GLY A 245 -21.90 8.72 14.17
N ASP A 246 -20.64 8.34 14.01
CA ASP A 246 -19.54 9.29 13.82
C ASP A 246 -19.59 9.93 12.41
N PRO A 247 -19.29 11.23 12.27
CA PRO A 247 -19.22 11.88 10.96
C PRO A 247 -18.11 11.28 10.07
N SER A 248 -17.04 10.73 10.66
CA SER A 248 -15.96 10.10 9.90
C SER A 248 -16.34 8.72 9.37
N VAL A 249 -16.24 8.52 8.07
CA VAL A 249 -16.45 7.22 7.41
C VAL A 249 -15.53 6.15 8.00
N GLY A 250 -14.25 6.48 8.25
CA GLY A 250 -13.28 5.54 8.81
C GLY A 250 -13.65 5.02 10.19
N VAL A 251 -14.26 5.85 11.04
CA VAL A 251 -14.78 5.42 12.36
C VAL A 251 -15.95 4.47 12.19
N ARG A 252 -16.90 4.79 11.30
CA ARG A 252 -18.07 3.92 11.01
C ARG A 252 -17.64 2.57 10.41
N ILE A 253 -16.65 2.56 9.51
CA ILE A 253 -16.04 1.32 8.97
C ILE A 253 -15.54 0.41 10.09
N ASN A 254 -14.77 0.93 11.05
CA ASN A 254 -14.26 0.13 12.16
C ASN A 254 -15.40 -0.35 13.09
N ALA A 255 -16.43 0.48 13.29
CA ALA A 255 -17.60 0.09 14.05
C ALA A 255 -18.37 -1.07 13.40
N VAL A 256 -18.56 -1.04 12.06
CA VAL A 256 -19.18 -2.14 11.31
C VAL A 256 -18.33 -3.41 11.41
N ARG A 257 -17.01 -3.31 11.21
CA ARG A 257 -16.09 -4.45 11.36
C ARG A 257 -16.21 -5.10 12.74
N GLN A 258 -16.31 -4.28 13.79
CA GLN A 258 -16.49 -4.79 15.14
C GLN A 258 -17.88 -5.41 15.33
N LEU A 259 -18.92 -4.79 14.78
CA LEU A 259 -20.28 -5.31 14.85
C LEU A 259 -20.41 -6.68 14.17
N VAL A 260 -19.73 -6.87 13.01
CA VAL A 260 -19.68 -8.17 12.30
C VAL A 260 -18.97 -9.24 13.13
N ARG A 261 -17.95 -8.87 13.93
CA ARG A 261 -17.18 -9.79 14.78
C ARG A 261 -17.80 -10.09 16.13
N SER A 262 -18.73 -9.24 16.58
CA SER A 262 -19.39 -9.38 17.87
C SER A 262 -20.47 -10.47 17.85
N GLU A 263 -21.06 -10.76 19.00
CA GLU A 263 -22.21 -11.66 19.10
C GLU A 263 -23.36 -11.13 18.23
N ARG A 264 -23.91 -12.00 17.38
CA ARG A 264 -24.91 -11.67 16.35
C ARG A 264 -26.34 -11.79 16.91
N ASP A 265 -26.64 -11.00 17.90
CA ASP A 265 -28.01 -10.89 18.43
C ASP A 265 -28.93 -10.08 17.49
N ALA A 266 -30.21 -10.03 17.81
CA ALA A 266 -31.19 -9.29 17.01
C ALA A 266 -30.87 -7.79 16.91
N THR A 267 -30.23 -7.20 17.92
CA THR A 267 -29.86 -5.78 17.96
C THR A 267 -28.69 -5.53 17.00
N ALA A 268 -27.65 -6.36 17.03
CA ALA A 268 -26.52 -6.29 16.12
C ALA A 268 -26.97 -6.45 14.65
N CYS A 269 -27.86 -7.41 14.39
CA CYS A 269 -28.46 -7.63 13.07
C CYS A 269 -29.24 -6.40 12.58
N SER A 270 -30.11 -5.83 13.41
CA SER A 270 -30.87 -4.62 13.04
C SER A 270 -29.95 -3.42 12.73
N ARG A 271 -28.84 -3.27 13.46
CA ARG A 271 -27.83 -2.25 13.18
C ARG A 271 -27.10 -2.49 11.87
N LEU A 272 -26.69 -3.74 11.57
CA LEU A 272 -26.06 -4.09 10.29
C LEU A 272 -26.99 -3.79 9.11
N ILE A 273 -28.27 -4.18 9.20
CA ILE A 273 -29.27 -3.88 8.17
C ILE A 273 -29.43 -2.36 8.00
N ALA A 274 -29.50 -1.62 9.10
CA ALA A 274 -29.62 -0.15 9.04
C ALA A 274 -28.41 0.49 8.35
N VAL A 275 -27.18 0.07 8.67
CA VAL A 275 -25.97 0.57 8.01
C VAL A 275 -25.96 0.17 6.53
N ALA A 276 -26.24 -1.09 6.21
CA ALA A 276 -26.24 -1.62 4.87
C ALA A 276 -27.20 -0.86 3.93
N THR A 277 -28.30 -0.35 4.46
CA THR A 277 -29.39 0.29 3.68
C THR A 277 -29.47 1.81 3.80
N GLN A 278 -28.85 2.41 4.82
CA GLN A 278 -29.08 3.82 5.16
C GLN A 278 -27.79 4.65 5.34
N ASP A 279 -26.60 4.02 5.46
CA ASP A 279 -25.36 4.79 5.56
C ASP A 279 -25.15 5.61 4.28
N MET A 280 -24.69 6.86 4.44
CA MET A 280 -24.43 7.75 3.30
C MET A 280 -23.18 7.36 2.52
N ALA A 281 -22.24 6.60 3.11
CA ALA A 281 -21.00 6.18 2.49
C ALA A 281 -21.05 4.68 2.14
N ARG A 282 -20.49 4.34 0.97
CA ARG A 282 -20.47 2.94 0.47
C ARG A 282 -19.63 2.01 1.30
N GLY A 283 -18.47 2.46 1.77
CA GLY A 283 -17.58 1.61 2.56
C GLY A 283 -18.30 0.89 3.71
N PRO A 284 -18.97 1.60 4.63
CA PRO A 284 -19.81 0.96 5.66
C PRO A 284 -20.93 0.08 5.09
N GLN A 285 -21.61 0.50 4.00
CA GLN A 285 -22.70 -0.27 3.40
C GLN A 285 -22.25 -1.64 2.91
N VAL A 286 -21.18 -1.70 2.08
CA VAL A 286 -20.68 -2.96 1.53
C VAL A 286 -20.15 -3.90 2.61
N LEU A 287 -19.46 -3.36 3.62
CA LEU A 287 -19.00 -4.17 4.75
C LEU A 287 -20.16 -4.73 5.58
N ALA A 288 -21.22 -3.95 5.74
CA ALA A 288 -22.43 -4.42 6.43
C ALA A 288 -23.18 -5.47 5.58
N MET A 289 -23.24 -5.30 4.23
CA MET A 289 -23.80 -6.32 3.34
C MET A 289 -23.02 -7.64 3.45
N ASP A 290 -21.68 -7.61 3.41
CA ASP A 290 -20.86 -8.81 3.63
C ASP A 290 -21.10 -9.44 4.99
N GLY A 291 -21.26 -8.60 6.04
CA GLY A 291 -21.59 -9.05 7.38
C GLY A 291 -22.96 -9.76 7.48
N LEU A 292 -23.86 -9.51 6.55
CA LEU A 292 -25.17 -10.17 6.48
C LEU A 292 -25.14 -11.54 5.72
N ALA A 293 -23.97 -12.03 5.32
CA ALA A 293 -23.83 -13.35 4.70
C ALA A 293 -24.05 -14.52 5.68
N GLU A 294 -24.04 -14.26 6.99
CA GLU A 294 -24.31 -15.26 8.02
C GLU A 294 -25.57 -14.90 8.81
N PRO A 295 -26.34 -15.91 9.27
CA PRO A 295 -27.58 -15.67 10.01
C PRO A 295 -27.37 -14.81 11.25
N CYS A 296 -28.23 -13.81 11.44
CA CYS A 296 -28.31 -12.99 12.63
C CYS A 296 -29.76 -12.58 12.92
N GLY A 297 -30.21 -12.73 14.14
CA GLY A 297 -31.55 -12.31 14.56
C GLY A 297 -32.69 -12.93 13.74
N ASN A 298 -33.45 -12.10 12.99
CA ASN A 298 -34.54 -12.54 12.13
C ASN A 298 -34.06 -12.77 10.69
N ALA A 299 -33.89 -14.02 10.29
CA ALA A 299 -33.38 -14.41 8.97
C ALA A 299 -34.28 -13.90 7.80
N ASP A 300 -35.61 -13.83 7.98
CA ASP A 300 -36.51 -13.35 6.92
C ASP A 300 -36.27 -11.85 6.64
N VAL A 301 -36.13 -11.03 7.70
CA VAL A 301 -35.85 -9.60 7.54
C VAL A 301 -34.48 -9.39 6.88
N GLN A 302 -33.47 -10.17 7.26
CA GLN A 302 -32.14 -10.16 6.68
C GLN A 302 -32.17 -10.50 5.19
N VAL A 303 -32.84 -11.59 4.82
CA VAL A 303 -32.99 -12.03 3.42
C VAL A 303 -33.73 -11.00 2.59
N GLN A 304 -34.79 -10.37 3.14
CA GLN A 304 -35.50 -9.29 2.43
C GLN A 304 -34.62 -8.06 2.21
N ALA A 305 -33.79 -7.67 3.17
CA ALA A 305 -32.85 -6.56 3.01
C ALA A 305 -31.81 -6.86 1.91
N LEU A 306 -31.25 -8.08 1.90
CA LEU A 306 -30.28 -8.52 0.87
C LEU A 306 -30.93 -8.60 -0.52
N LEU A 307 -32.12 -9.18 -0.63
CA LEU A 307 -32.85 -9.26 -1.89
C LEU A 307 -33.22 -7.87 -2.41
N GLY A 308 -33.70 -6.99 -1.54
CA GLY A 308 -33.99 -5.61 -1.88
C GLY A 308 -32.75 -4.90 -2.46
N ALA A 309 -31.61 -4.98 -1.78
CA ALA A 309 -30.37 -4.39 -2.25
C ALA A 309 -29.87 -5.01 -3.57
N ALA A 310 -29.85 -6.35 -3.69
CA ALA A 310 -29.42 -7.01 -4.92
C ALA A 310 -30.31 -6.65 -6.13
N SER A 311 -31.60 -6.37 -5.89
CA SER A 311 -32.56 -6.03 -6.94
C SER A 311 -32.44 -4.59 -7.43
N THR A 312 -31.63 -3.74 -6.81
CA THR A 312 -31.39 -2.35 -7.26
C THR A 312 -30.40 -2.25 -8.42
N LEU A 313 -29.73 -3.36 -8.78
CA LEU A 313 -28.82 -3.38 -9.94
C LEU A 313 -29.58 -3.00 -11.22
N GLY A 314 -29.10 -1.97 -11.93
CA GLY A 314 -29.72 -1.47 -13.15
C GLY A 314 -30.81 -0.39 -12.95
N ALA A 315 -31.17 -0.06 -11.71
CA ALA A 315 -32.07 1.06 -11.40
C ALA A 315 -31.29 2.37 -11.43
N GLU A 316 -31.49 3.19 -12.45
CA GLU A 316 -31.16 4.62 -12.60
C GLU A 316 -29.67 5.05 -12.68
N THR A 317 -28.70 4.35 -12.11
CA THR A 317 -27.28 4.68 -12.27
C THR A 317 -26.43 3.42 -12.44
N ALA A 318 -25.88 3.20 -13.63
CA ALA A 318 -24.94 2.11 -13.93
C ALA A 318 -23.68 2.08 -13.02
N ASP A 319 -23.54 3.06 -12.16
CA ASP A 319 -22.38 3.30 -11.33
C ASP A 319 -22.55 2.82 -9.87
N ASP A 320 -23.76 2.49 -9.41
CA ASP A 320 -24.07 2.06 -8.04
C ASP A 320 -24.14 0.53 -7.90
N TRP A 321 -23.19 -0.16 -8.47
CA TRP A 321 -23.15 -1.61 -8.53
C TRP A 321 -22.59 -2.30 -7.27
N GLN A 322 -21.79 -1.60 -6.45
CA GLN A 322 -21.04 -2.22 -5.35
C GLN A 322 -21.98 -2.83 -4.30
N VAL A 323 -22.94 -2.05 -3.81
CA VAL A 323 -23.88 -2.54 -2.79
C VAL A 323 -24.74 -3.72 -3.32
N PRO A 324 -25.38 -3.65 -4.51
CA PRO A 324 -26.08 -4.79 -5.06
C PRO A 324 -25.20 -6.03 -5.29
N ALA A 325 -23.94 -5.84 -5.71
CA ALA A 325 -23.02 -6.95 -5.96
C ALA A 325 -22.61 -7.68 -4.68
N HIS A 326 -22.30 -6.97 -3.61
CA HIS A 326 -22.04 -7.54 -2.29
C HIS A 326 -23.30 -8.21 -1.72
N ALA A 327 -24.46 -7.57 -1.87
CA ALA A 327 -25.74 -8.14 -1.43
C ALA A 327 -26.07 -9.45 -2.14
N LEU A 328 -25.75 -9.59 -3.45
CA LEU A 328 -25.94 -10.84 -4.20
C LEU A 328 -25.15 -12.00 -3.58
N VAL A 329 -23.86 -11.78 -3.28
CA VAL A 329 -23.01 -12.85 -2.72
C VAL A 329 -23.52 -13.26 -1.34
N SER A 330 -23.90 -12.29 -0.50
CA SER A 330 -24.48 -12.57 0.82
C SER A 330 -25.85 -13.25 0.71
N LEU A 331 -26.67 -12.86 -0.27
CA LEU A 331 -27.95 -13.52 -0.54
C LEU A 331 -27.74 -14.96 -1.00
N ALA A 332 -26.68 -15.26 -1.77
CA ALA A 332 -26.36 -16.62 -2.18
C ALA A 332 -26.08 -17.54 -0.99
N HIS A 333 -25.44 -17.03 0.07
CA HIS A 333 -25.26 -17.75 1.33
C HIS A 333 -26.57 -17.93 2.10
N MET A 334 -27.42 -16.90 2.16
CA MET A 334 -28.61 -16.87 3.02
C MET A 334 -29.85 -17.52 2.38
N SER A 335 -30.02 -17.32 1.07
CA SER A 335 -31.19 -17.84 0.33
C SER A 335 -30.78 -18.18 -1.10
N PRO A 336 -30.20 -19.39 -1.34
CA PRO A 336 -29.74 -19.81 -2.65
C PRO A 336 -30.84 -19.74 -3.74
N GLU A 337 -32.10 -20.00 -3.39
CA GLU A 337 -33.21 -19.93 -4.33
C GLU A 337 -33.48 -18.51 -4.84
N LEU A 338 -33.50 -17.53 -3.94
CA LEU A 338 -33.69 -16.14 -4.32
C LEU A 338 -32.47 -15.55 -5.05
N ALA A 339 -31.26 -15.95 -4.65
CA ALA A 339 -30.04 -15.55 -5.35
C ALA A 339 -30.03 -16.05 -6.80
N ARG A 340 -30.44 -17.31 -7.08
CA ARG A 340 -30.55 -17.83 -8.46
C ARG A 340 -31.51 -17.04 -9.33
N ARG A 341 -32.55 -16.42 -8.75
CA ARG A 341 -33.51 -15.61 -9.52
C ARG A 341 -32.92 -14.31 -10.01
N VAL A 342 -32.03 -13.69 -9.24
CA VAL A 342 -31.43 -12.39 -9.58
C VAL A 342 -30.05 -12.51 -10.25
N LEU A 343 -29.34 -13.64 -10.08
CA LEU A 343 -28.01 -13.92 -10.62
C LEU A 343 -27.85 -13.59 -12.13
N PRO A 344 -28.81 -13.91 -13.02
CA PRO A 344 -28.68 -13.63 -14.45
C PRO A 344 -28.42 -12.15 -14.79
N ALA A 345 -28.95 -11.21 -14.00
CA ALA A 345 -28.70 -9.78 -14.20
C ALA A 345 -27.24 -9.41 -13.93
N PHE A 346 -26.55 -10.14 -13.07
CA PHE A 346 -25.15 -9.88 -12.71
C PHE A 346 -24.18 -10.53 -13.69
N VAL A 347 -24.36 -11.79 -14.05
CA VAL A 347 -23.43 -12.50 -14.95
C VAL A 347 -23.48 -12.00 -16.38
N ASN A 348 -24.59 -11.39 -16.82
CA ASN A 348 -24.75 -10.81 -18.14
C ASN A 348 -24.57 -9.28 -18.17
N HIS A 349 -24.09 -8.66 -17.08
CA HIS A 349 -23.95 -7.22 -16.98
C HIS A 349 -22.75 -6.69 -17.79
N ASP A 350 -22.87 -5.48 -18.38
CA ASP A 350 -21.80 -4.85 -19.17
C ASP A 350 -20.53 -4.59 -18.33
N ASN A 351 -20.70 -4.25 -17.05
CA ASN A 351 -19.60 -3.95 -16.15
C ASN A 351 -18.91 -5.26 -15.68
N PRO A 352 -17.62 -5.47 -16.00
CA PRO A 352 -16.90 -6.69 -15.63
C PRO A 352 -16.76 -6.89 -14.11
N PHE A 353 -16.76 -5.82 -13.32
CA PHE A 353 -16.75 -5.97 -11.87
C PHE A 353 -18.02 -6.63 -11.35
N VAL A 354 -19.17 -6.25 -11.91
CA VAL A 354 -20.47 -6.89 -11.59
C VAL A 354 -20.45 -8.37 -11.97
N ARG A 355 -19.94 -8.70 -13.17
CA ARG A 355 -19.81 -10.11 -13.59
C ARG A 355 -18.88 -10.91 -12.69
N GLY A 356 -17.80 -10.30 -12.20
CA GLY A 356 -16.91 -10.93 -11.22
C GLY A 356 -17.60 -11.27 -9.91
N TYR A 357 -18.50 -10.43 -9.41
CA TYR A 357 -19.36 -10.77 -8.26
C TYR A 357 -20.42 -11.81 -8.61
N GLY A 358 -20.95 -11.81 -9.84
CA GLY A 358 -21.77 -12.88 -10.37
C GLY A 358 -21.07 -14.25 -10.31
N ALA A 359 -19.78 -14.31 -10.72
CA ALA A 359 -18.97 -15.53 -10.61
C ALA A 359 -18.81 -16.01 -9.16
N ARG A 360 -18.57 -15.10 -8.22
CA ARG A 360 -18.48 -15.44 -6.78
C ARG A 360 -19.81 -15.98 -6.24
N ALA A 361 -20.92 -15.37 -6.63
CA ALA A 361 -22.24 -15.84 -6.22
C ALA A 361 -22.56 -17.22 -6.85
N ALA A 362 -22.21 -17.43 -8.13
CA ALA A 362 -22.34 -18.73 -8.78
C ALA A 362 -21.52 -19.83 -8.07
N ASP A 363 -20.30 -19.50 -7.64
CA ASP A 363 -19.48 -20.41 -6.85
C ASP A 363 -20.12 -20.78 -5.51
N VAL A 364 -20.65 -19.81 -4.76
CA VAL A 364 -21.39 -20.05 -3.51
C VAL A 364 -22.59 -20.95 -3.75
N LEU A 365 -23.29 -20.79 -4.88
CA LEU A 365 -24.43 -21.59 -5.27
C LEU A 365 -24.05 -22.99 -5.79
N GLY A 366 -22.77 -23.27 -5.96
CA GLY A 366 -22.26 -24.54 -6.51
C GLY A 366 -22.49 -24.71 -8.02
N ASP A 367 -22.71 -23.63 -8.75
CA ASP A 367 -22.90 -23.62 -10.20
C ASP A 367 -21.55 -23.62 -10.93
N VAL A 368 -20.89 -24.76 -10.91
CA VAL A 368 -19.54 -24.97 -11.46
C VAL A 368 -19.52 -24.74 -12.98
N ASP A 369 -20.58 -25.11 -13.69
CA ASP A 369 -20.66 -24.96 -15.14
C ASP A 369 -20.64 -23.46 -15.52
N LEU A 370 -21.43 -22.65 -14.84
CA LEU A 370 -21.45 -21.21 -15.04
C LEU A 370 -20.10 -20.57 -14.72
N VAL A 371 -19.44 -20.95 -13.60
CA VAL A 371 -18.09 -20.47 -13.28
C VAL A 371 -17.09 -20.89 -14.37
N GLY A 372 -17.24 -22.10 -14.93
CA GLY A 372 -16.44 -22.60 -16.05
C GLY A 372 -16.62 -21.76 -17.33
N GLU A 373 -17.85 -21.38 -17.67
CA GLU A 373 -18.13 -20.47 -18.78
C GLU A 373 -17.45 -19.10 -18.56
N MET A 374 -17.47 -18.57 -17.33
CA MET A 374 -16.85 -17.27 -16.99
C MET A 374 -15.32 -17.30 -17.04
N ALA A 375 -14.68 -18.46 -17.08
CA ALA A 375 -13.25 -18.59 -17.35
C ALA A 375 -12.87 -18.20 -18.80
N THR A 376 -13.84 -17.96 -19.67
CA THR A 376 -13.67 -17.45 -21.03
C THR A 376 -14.27 -16.05 -21.25
N ASP A 377 -14.61 -15.34 -20.17
CA ASP A 377 -15.18 -13.98 -20.21
C ASP A 377 -14.26 -13.01 -20.98
N PRO A 378 -14.81 -12.02 -21.70
CA PRO A 378 -14.02 -10.98 -22.37
C PRO A 378 -13.06 -10.23 -21.43
N SER A 379 -13.43 -10.06 -20.16
CA SER A 379 -12.59 -9.39 -19.15
C SER A 379 -11.60 -10.35 -18.50
N ALA A 380 -10.32 -10.04 -18.56
CA ALA A 380 -9.26 -10.76 -17.88
C ALA A 380 -9.49 -10.89 -16.35
N ASN A 381 -10.05 -9.86 -15.71
CA ASN A 381 -10.35 -9.89 -14.28
C ASN A 381 -11.43 -10.94 -13.96
N VAL A 382 -12.44 -11.09 -14.82
CA VAL A 382 -13.47 -12.12 -14.62
C VAL A 382 -12.89 -13.51 -14.88
N ARG A 383 -12.10 -13.70 -15.96
CA ARG A 383 -11.38 -14.96 -16.21
C ARG A 383 -10.52 -15.38 -15.03
N THR A 384 -9.74 -14.42 -14.47
CA THR A 384 -8.89 -14.68 -13.30
C THR A 384 -9.70 -15.11 -12.08
N ILE A 385 -10.82 -14.42 -11.79
CA ILE A 385 -11.72 -14.80 -10.68
C ILE A 385 -12.26 -16.21 -10.90
N ALA A 386 -12.77 -16.52 -12.08
CA ALA A 386 -13.32 -17.82 -12.40
C ALA A 386 -12.27 -18.95 -12.25
N LEU A 387 -11.05 -18.75 -12.78
CA LEU A 387 -9.94 -19.70 -12.62
C LEU A 387 -9.60 -19.92 -11.14
N GLN A 388 -9.55 -18.88 -10.34
CA GLN A 388 -9.26 -18.98 -8.90
C GLN A 388 -10.36 -19.75 -8.15
N LEU A 389 -11.63 -19.49 -8.47
CA LEU A 389 -12.76 -20.20 -7.86
C LEU A 389 -12.76 -21.70 -8.23
N LEU A 390 -12.54 -22.02 -9.50
CA LEU A 390 -12.41 -23.40 -9.96
C LEU A 390 -11.20 -24.09 -9.33
N GLY A 391 -10.06 -23.39 -9.26
CA GLY A 391 -8.83 -23.91 -8.66
C GLY A 391 -8.97 -24.21 -7.17
N ALA A 392 -9.70 -23.37 -6.42
CA ALA A 392 -9.98 -23.60 -5.00
C ALA A 392 -10.82 -24.88 -4.76
N ARG A 393 -11.45 -25.41 -5.79
CA ARG A 393 -12.24 -26.66 -5.79
C ARG A 393 -11.55 -27.83 -6.49
N ASP A 394 -10.28 -27.67 -6.91
CA ASP A 394 -9.54 -28.67 -7.71
C ASP A 394 -10.26 -29.07 -9.03
N LEU A 395 -10.99 -28.15 -9.66
CA LEU A 395 -11.76 -28.38 -10.88
C LEU A 395 -11.08 -27.88 -12.16
N VAL A 396 -9.82 -27.40 -12.06
CA VAL A 396 -9.03 -26.91 -13.20
C VAL A 396 -8.10 -28.03 -13.69
N SER A 397 -8.17 -28.37 -14.98
CA SER A 397 -7.21 -29.29 -15.58
C SER A 397 -5.95 -28.60 -16.08
N ASP A 398 -4.81 -29.32 -16.12
CA ASP A 398 -3.57 -28.83 -16.69
C ASP A 398 -3.74 -28.36 -18.15
N GLN A 399 -4.57 -29.02 -18.95
CA GLN A 399 -4.87 -28.62 -20.34
C GLN A 399 -5.59 -27.27 -20.39
N MET A 400 -6.54 -27.04 -19.49
CA MET A 400 -7.24 -25.77 -19.39
C MET A 400 -6.26 -24.64 -19.00
N LEU A 401 -5.36 -24.88 -18.06
CA LEU A 401 -4.33 -23.92 -17.65
C LEU A 401 -3.36 -23.62 -18.78
N ILE A 402 -2.91 -24.64 -19.53
CA ILE A 402 -2.06 -24.44 -20.70
C ILE A 402 -2.76 -23.59 -21.77
N ALA A 403 -4.05 -23.77 -21.98
CA ALA A 403 -4.82 -22.92 -22.90
C ALA A 403 -4.82 -21.45 -22.44
N GLN A 404 -4.92 -21.18 -21.12
CA GLN A 404 -4.85 -19.83 -20.56
C GLN A 404 -3.46 -19.18 -20.71
N LEU A 405 -2.38 -19.94 -20.93
CA LEU A 405 -1.07 -19.37 -21.24
C LEU A 405 -1.01 -18.67 -22.61
N SER A 406 -2.03 -18.78 -23.43
CA SER A 406 -2.18 -17.98 -24.67
C SER A 406 -2.79 -16.60 -24.44
N ASP A 407 -3.25 -16.29 -23.24
CA ASP A 407 -3.83 -14.99 -22.88
C ASP A 407 -2.78 -13.85 -22.97
N ASP A 408 -3.24 -12.64 -23.27
CA ASP A 408 -2.38 -11.45 -23.33
C ASP A 408 -2.32 -10.69 -22.00
N ASP A 409 -3.22 -10.99 -21.06
CA ASP A 409 -3.24 -10.32 -19.76
C ASP A 409 -2.23 -10.94 -18.77
N PRO A 410 -1.33 -10.13 -18.18
CA PRO A 410 -0.29 -10.61 -17.28
C PRO A 410 -0.84 -11.30 -16.02
N GLN A 411 -2.03 -10.91 -15.53
CA GLN A 411 -2.62 -11.52 -14.34
C GLN A 411 -3.17 -12.92 -14.64
N VAL A 412 -3.77 -13.13 -15.82
CA VAL A 412 -4.25 -14.45 -16.26
C VAL A 412 -3.05 -15.39 -16.44
N LEU A 413 -1.99 -14.92 -17.14
CA LEU A 413 -0.77 -15.71 -17.33
C LEU A 413 -0.13 -16.13 -16.01
N MET A 414 0.00 -15.20 -15.08
CA MET A 414 0.57 -15.46 -13.75
C MET A 414 -0.30 -16.46 -12.96
N THR A 415 -1.62 -16.32 -13.01
CA THR A 415 -2.55 -17.21 -12.32
C THR A 415 -2.46 -18.62 -12.90
N ALA A 416 -2.53 -18.78 -14.22
CA ALA A 416 -2.41 -20.07 -14.88
C ALA A 416 -1.05 -20.73 -14.60
N SER A 417 0.05 -19.96 -14.70
CA SER A 417 1.39 -20.44 -14.40
C SER A 417 1.53 -20.93 -12.95
N ARG A 418 1.01 -20.20 -11.98
CA ARG A 418 1.05 -20.59 -10.56
C ARG A 418 0.25 -21.88 -10.30
N MET A 419 -0.90 -22.03 -10.94
CA MET A 419 -1.75 -23.20 -10.78
C MET A 419 -1.19 -24.45 -11.49
N LEU A 420 -0.30 -24.30 -12.49
CA LEU A 420 0.43 -25.40 -13.13
C LEU A 420 1.56 -25.98 -12.26
N ALA A 421 1.75 -25.53 -11.02
CA ALA A 421 2.73 -26.09 -10.10
C ALA A 421 2.52 -27.60 -9.94
N GLY A 422 3.60 -28.39 -10.09
CA GLY A 422 3.53 -29.86 -10.00
C GLY A 422 2.76 -30.54 -11.12
N SER A 423 2.48 -29.87 -12.24
CA SER A 423 1.75 -30.44 -13.37
C SER A 423 2.35 -31.77 -13.85
N ARG A 424 1.49 -32.76 -14.02
CA ARG A 424 1.89 -34.07 -14.54
C ARG A 424 2.27 -34.06 -16.04
N LEU A 425 1.98 -32.98 -16.74
CA LEU A 425 2.36 -32.80 -18.13
C LEU A 425 3.85 -32.42 -18.31
N GLY A 426 4.56 -32.13 -17.21
CA GLY A 426 6.02 -31.94 -17.19
C GLY A 426 6.50 -30.99 -18.28
N ILE A 427 7.37 -31.51 -19.18
CA ILE A 427 7.99 -30.72 -20.26
C ILE A 427 6.99 -30.05 -21.21
N VAL A 428 5.77 -30.59 -21.37
CA VAL A 428 4.72 -29.96 -22.19
C VAL A 428 4.26 -28.66 -21.55
N ALA A 429 3.99 -28.66 -20.24
CA ALA A 429 3.61 -27.48 -19.49
C ALA A 429 4.76 -26.46 -19.41
N ALA A 430 6.01 -26.94 -19.23
CA ALA A 430 7.20 -26.10 -19.26
C ALA A 430 7.38 -25.40 -20.62
N SER A 431 7.25 -26.12 -21.71
CA SER A 431 7.38 -25.56 -23.06
C SER A 431 6.28 -24.55 -23.38
N ALA A 432 5.04 -24.81 -22.93
CA ALA A 432 3.93 -23.85 -23.05
C ALA A 432 4.21 -22.57 -22.24
N SER A 433 4.69 -22.70 -20.99
CA SER A 433 5.10 -21.57 -20.15
C SER A 433 6.23 -20.77 -20.78
N LEU A 434 7.25 -21.44 -21.36
CA LEU A 434 8.35 -20.78 -22.06
C LEU A 434 7.85 -20.01 -23.29
N SER A 435 6.95 -20.58 -24.06
CA SER A 435 6.36 -19.91 -25.23
C SER A 435 5.56 -18.64 -24.83
N ALA A 436 4.83 -18.70 -23.71
CA ALA A 436 4.16 -17.54 -23.15
C ALA A 436 5.18 -16.47 -22.68
N PHE A 437 6.24 -16.88 -21.97
CA PHE A 437 7.32 -16.02 -21.54
C PHE A 437 8.00 -15.29 -22.71
N GLU A 438 8.38 -16.03 -23.77
CA GLU A 438 8.98 -15.48 -24.98
C GLU A 438 8.04 -14.46 -25.66
N ARG A 439 6.74 -14.74 -25.71
CA ARG A 439 5.75 -13.85 -26.30
C ARG A 439 5.66 -12.52 -25.57
N ILE A 440 5.47 -12.56 -24.24
CA ILE A 440 5.31 -11.31 -23.46
C ILE A 440 6.62 -10.54 -23.31
N SER A 441 7.78 -11.21 -23.35
CA SER A 441 9.11 -10.56 -23.28
C SER A 441 9.36 -9.64 -24.48
N ARG A 442 8.79 -9.95 -25.67
CA ARG A 442 8.90 -9.09 -26.87
C ARG A 442 8.24 -7.72 -26.72
N ALA A 443 7.35 -7.56 -25.75
CA ALA A 443 6.70 -6.27 -25.50
C ALA A 443 7.63 -5.25 -24.80
N HIS A 444 8.78 -5.67 -24.28
CA HIS A 444 9.75 -4.84 -23.55
C HIS A 444 9.08 -4.00 -22.45
N ARG A 445 8.22 -4.63 -21.62
CA ARG A 445 7.53 -4.02 -20.50
C ARG A 445 8.12 -4.51 -19.19
N GLU A 446 8.83 -3.64 -18.46
CA GLU A 446 9.38 -3.96 -17.13
C GLU A 446 8.26 -4.33 -16.15
N THR A 447 7.11 -3.65 -16.24
CA THR A 447 5.97 -3.87 -15.35
C THR A 447 5.32 -5.25 -15.47
N TRP A 448 5.72 -6.06 -16.44
CA TRP A 448 5.32 -7.46 -16.59
C TRP A 448 6.30 -8.45 -15.96
N ARG A 449 7.27 -7.96 -15.16
CA ARG A 449 8.25 -8.82 -14.45
C ARG A 449 7.59 -9.97 -13.71
N ASP A 450 6.56 -9.71 -12.92
CA ASP A 450 5.94 -10.74 -12.07
C ASP A 450 5.38 -11.90 -12.87
N SER A 451 4.74 -11.61 -14.01
CA SER A 451 4.21 -12.65 -14.91
C SER A 451 5.32 -13.42 -15.59
N ARG A 452 6.39 -12.73 -16.00
CA ARG A 452 7.58 -13.34 -16.60
C ARG A 452 8.29 -14.25 -15.59
N SER A 453 8.48 -13.81 -14.36
CA SER A 453 9.07 -14.60 -13.26
C SER A 453 8.21 -15.81 -12.90
N ALA A 454 6.88 -15.67 -12.88
CA ALA A 454 5.98 -16.80 -12.63
C ALA A 454 6.09 -17.87 -13.72
N LEU A 455 6.17 -17.46 -15.00
CA LEU A 455 6.36 -18.36 -16.12
C LEU A 455 7.73 -19.05 -16.06
N LEU A 456 8.81 -18.32 -15.78
CA LEU A 456 10.16 -18.90 -15.60
C LEU A 456 10.22 -19.87 -14.43
N THR A 457 9.51 -19.61 -13.35
CA THR A 457 9.39 -20.54 -12.22
C THR A 457 8.80 -21.88 -12.68
N ARG A 458 7.78 -21.87 -13.54
CA ARG A 458 7.21 -23.11 -14.13
C ARG A 458 8.19 -23.79 -15.06
N VAL A 459 8.88 -23.00 -15.90
CA VAL A 459 9.92 -23.55 -16.78
C VAL A 459 11.05 -24.21 -15.96
N ALA A 460 11.51 -23.57 -14.90
CA ALA A 460 12.56 -24.12 -14.04
C ALA A 460 12.16 -25.43 -13.35
N GLU A 461 10.90 -25.50 -12.88
CA GLU A 461 10.37 -26.65 -12.14
C GLU A 461 10.07 -27.86 -13.03
N LEU A 462 9.43 -27.63 -14.18
CA LEU A 462 8.87 -28.69 -15.02
C LEU A 462 9.71 -28.98 -16.26
N GLY A 463 10.68 -28.12 -16.59
CA GLY A 463 11.54 -28.21 -17.77
C GLY A 463 12.83 -28.97 -17.53
N ASP A 464 13.59 -29.13 -18.58
CA ASP A 464 14.89 -29.80 -18.58
C ASP A 464 15.85 -29.18 -19.61
N ARG A 465 17.01 -29.83 -19.80
CA ARG A 465 18.06 -29.40 -20.71
C ARG A 465 17.65 -29.20 -22.18
N SER A 466 16.50 -29.74 -22.60
CA SER A 466 16.01 -29.55 -23.97
C SER A 466 15.56 -28.12 -24.27
N LEU A 467 15.35 -27.30 -23.21
CA LEU A 467 14.92 -25.91 -23.33
C LEU A 467 16.08 -24.90 -23.26
N ILE A 468 17.34 -25.34 -23.09
CA ILE A 468 18.50 -24.48 -22.90
C ILE A 468 18.63 -23.45 -24.02
N GLU A 469 18.66 -23.89 -25.30
CA GLU A 469 18.84 -23.02 -26.47
C GLU A 469 17.80 -21.88 -26.54
N ARG A 470 16.60 -22.11 -26.00
CA ARG A 470 15.52 -21.11 -25.96
C ARG A 470 15.70 -20.13 -24.80
N LEU A 471 16.32 -20.55 -23.69
CA LEU A 471 16.50 -19.72 -22.50
C LEU A 471 17.77 -18.88 -22.53
N GLU A 472 18.87 -19.38 -23.09
CA GLU A 472 20.17 -18.71 -23.10
C GLU A 472 20.14 -17.26 -23.61
N PRO A 473 19.36 -16.87 -24.65
CA PRO A 473 19.25 -15.46 -25.07
C PRO A 473 18.78 -14.50 -23.99
N TYR A 474 18.05 -14.97 -22.99
CA TYR A 474 17.52 -14.16 -21.89
C TYR A 474 18.50 -13.96 -20.73
N LEU A 475 19.75 -14.44 -20.84
CA LEU A 475 20.85 -13.99 -19.99
C LEU A 475 21.16 -12.50 -20.21
N GLU A 476 20.86 -11.98 -21.42
CA GLU A 476 20.96 -10.57 -21.81
C GLU A 476 19.60 -9.84 -21.71
N ASP A 477 18.67 -10.35 -20.89
CA ASP A 477 17.35 -9.74 -20.77
C ASP A 477 17.42 -8.29 -20.28
N TYR A 478 16.46 -7.47 -20.70
CA TYR A 478 16.37 -6.08 -20.27
C TYR A 478 16.06 -5.91 -18.77
N ASP A 479 15.57 -6.96 -18.10
CA ASP A 479 15.30 -6.97 -16.66
C ASP A 479 16.33 -7.84 -15.94
N ALA A 480 17.14 -7.22 -15.08
CA ALA A 480 18.22 -7.90 -14.35
C ALA A 480 17.71 -9.06 -13.46
N VAL A 481 16.49 -8.96 -12.92
CA VAL A 481 15.89 -10.04 -12.12
C VAL A 481 15.61 -11.24 -13.00
N VAL A 482 15.02 -11.01 -14.16
CA VAL A 482 14.71 -12.07 -15.15
C VAL A 482 15.98 -12.73 -15.66
N ALA A 483 17.01 -11.95 -16.04
CA ALA A 483 18.31 -12.48 -16.46
C ALA A 483 18.94 -13.37 -15.37
N GLY A 484 18.87 -12.93 -14.12
CA GLY A 484 19.33 -13.70 -12.96
C GLY A 484 18.53 -15.00 -12.74
N GLU A 485 17.21 -14.99 -12.95
CA GLU A 485 16.37 -16.19 -12.86
C GLU A 485 16.70 -17.21 -13.95
N VAL A 486 16.94 -16.74 -15.18
CA VAL A 486 17.39 -17.57 -16.29
C VAL A 486 18.74 -18.22 -15.97
N ALA A 487 19.72 -17.45 -15.49
CA ALA A 487 21.02 -17.98 -15.09
C ALA A 487 20.91 -19.07 -14.01
N ARG A 488 20.05 -18.85 -13.01
CA ARG A 488 19.77 -19.85 -11.95
C ARG A 488 19.14 -21.12 -12.52
N THR A 489 18.19 -20.98 -13.43
CA THR A 489 17.51 -22.13 -14.08
C THR A 489 18.49 -22.96 -14.90
N LEU A 490 19.28 -22.32 -15.77
CA LEU A 490 20.29 -23.01 -16.58
C LEU A 490 21.33 -23.71 -15.71
N ARG A 491 21.79 -23.05 -14.64
CA ARG A 491 22.71 -23.66 -13.67
C ARG A 491 22.11 -24.88 -12.98
N SER A 492 20.82 -24.84 -12.61
CA SER A 492 20.15 -25.96 -11.96
C SER A 492 20.10 -27.21 -12.86
N TRP A 493 19.93 -27.02 -14.17
CA TRP A 493 19.86 -28.12 -15.14
C TRP A 493 21.21 -28.67 -15.57
N THR A 494 22.25 -27.81 -15.64
CA THR A 494 23.54 -28.19 -16.22
C THR A 494 24.63 -28.45 -15.18
N GLY A 495 24.52 -27.83 -14.00
CA GLY A 495 25.56 -27.78 -12.97
C GLY A 495 26.70 -26.80 -13.32
N GLN A 496 26.60 -26.07 -14.45
CA GLN A 496 27.61 -25.10 -14.90
C GLN A 496 27.21 -23.68 -14.47
N PRO A 497 28.16 -22.78 -14.18
CA PRO A 497 27.84 -21.38 -13.89
C PRO A 497 27.42 -20.65 -15.18
N TYR A 498 26.37 -19.82 -15.06
CA TYR A 498 25.94 -18.88 -16.09
C TYR A 498 25.97 -17.48 -15.47
N THR A 499 26.53 -16.51 -16.21
CA THR A 499 26.61 -15.11 -15.78
C THR A 499 25.56 -14.31 -16.54
N PRO A 500 24.60 -13.68 -15.86
CA PRO A 500 23.67 -12.77 -16.52
C PRO A 500 24.40 -11.48 -16.95
N ASP A 501 24.03 -10.95 -18.12
CA ASP A 501 24.51 -9.67 -18.67
C ASP A 501 23.33 -8.80 -19.13
N PRO A 502 22.50 -8.31 -18.19
CA PRO A 502 21.25 -7.63 -18.51
C PRO A 502 21.50 -6.35 -19.32
N GLN A 503 20.62 -6.10 -20.30
CA GLN A 503 20.62 -4.92 -21.17
C GLN A 503 19.43 -4.00 -20.83
N PRO A 504 19.51 -3.15 -19.78
CA PRO A 504 18.37 -2.37 -19.28
C PRO A 504 17.77 -1.43 -20.34
N LEU A 505 16.47 -1.25 -20.30
CA LEU A 505 15.76 -0.31 -21.15
C LEU A 505 16.18 1.14 -20.85
N THR A 506 16.14 1.98 -21.90
CA THR A 506 16.39 3.42 -21.73
C THR A 506 15.32 4.04 -20.84
N ARG A 507 15.76 4.74 -19.80
CA ARG A 507 14.85 5.43 -18.88
C ARG A 507 14.20 6.65 -19.50
N ALA A 508 13.02 7.02 -18.97
CA ALA A 508 12.37 8.27 -19.31
C ALA A 508 13.28 9.46 -18.94
N ALA A 509 13.27 10.48 -19.81
CA ALA A 509 14.02 11.69 -19.55
C ALA A 509 13.47 12.42 -18.30
N LEU A 510 14.38 12.98 -17.51
CA LEU A 510 14.01 13.90 -16.43
C LEU A 510 13.41 15.19 -16.99
N PRO A 511 12.62 15.93 -16.19
CA PRO A 511 12.09 17.21 -16.64
C PRO A 511 13.22 18.20 -16.93
N THR A 512 12.93 19.13 -17.85
CA THR A 512 13.76 20.32 -18.06
C THR A 512 13.61 21.29 -16.87
N SER A 513 14.49 22.30 -16.79
CA SER A 513 14.36 23.32 -15.74
C SER A 513 13.06 24.14 -15.82
N SER A 514 12.47 24.30 -17.00
CA SER A 514 11.16 24.95 -17.15
C SER A 514 10.01 24.04 -16.71
N GLU A 515 10.07 22.76 -17.05
CA GLU A 515 9.06 21.79 -16.61
C GLU A 515 9.09 21.61 -15.09
N LEU A 516 10.28 21.67 -14.45
CA LEU A 516 10.40 21.66 -12.99
C LEU A 516 9.66 22.86 -12.36
N GLN A 517 9.81 24.06 -12.92
CA GLN A 517 9.06 25.24 -12.46
C GLN A 517 7.55 25.08 -12.63
N ASP A 518 7.13 24.49 -13.74
CA ASP A 518 5.71 24.22 -14.00
C ASP A 518 5.14 23.21 -12.98
N LEU A 519 5.92 22.20 -12.62
CA LEU A 519 5.50 21.19 -11.63
C LEU A 519 5.20 21.79 -10.26
N GLU A 520 5.97 22.81 -9.81
CA GLU A 520 5.74 23.48 -8.53
C GLU A 520 4.34 24.13 -8.42
N ASN A 521 3.81 24.59 -9.54
CA ASN A 521 2.53 25.31 -9.62
C ASN A 521 1.40 24.43 -10.19
N THR A 522 1.68 23.16 -10.48
CA THR A 522 0.69 22.26 -11.08
C THR A 522 -0.16 21.63 -9.99
N VAL A 523 -1.46 21.61 -10.19
CA VAL A 523 -2.42 20.75 -9.48
C VAL A 523 -3.05 19.81 -10.48
N VAL A 524 -2.99 18.51 -10.23
CA VAL A 524 -3.69 17.51 -11.03
C VAL A 524 -5.09 17.34 -10.48
N VAL A 525 -6.11 17.51 -11.32
CA VAL A 525 -7.51 17.37 -10.92
C VAL A 525 -8.07 16.08 -11.50
N LEU A 526 -8.44 15.14 -10.63
CA LEU A 526 -9.13 13.92 -11.01
C LEU A 526 -10.64 14.16 -10.95
N HIS A 527 -11.29 14.19 -12.13
CA HIS A 527 -12.74 14.32 -12.23
C HIS A 527 -13.38 12.95 -12.07
N MET A 528 -14.11 12.76 -10.99
CA MET A 528 -14.76 11.48 -10.72
C MET A 528 -16.07 11.37 -11.51
N ARG A 529 -16.32 10.20 -12.13
CA ARG A 529 -17.50 9.95 -12.97
C ARG A 529 -18.83 10.23 -12.25
N ARG A 530 -18.88 10.00 -10.95
CA ARG A 530 -20.07 10.24 -10.10
C ARG A 530 -20.24 11.69 -9.67
N GLY A 531 -19.34 12.56 -10.09
CA GLY A 531 -19.20 13.92 -9.60
C GLY A 531 -18.15 14.03 -8.51
N GLY A 532 -17.81 15.27 -8.18
CA GLY A 532 -16.70 15.59 -7.29
C GLY A 532 -15.34 15.58 -8.02
N GLN A 533 -14.39 16.19 -7.38
CA GLN A 533 -13.02 16.35 -7.87
C GLN A 533 -12.04 16.06 -6.74
N ILE A 534 -10.92 15.43 -7.09
CA ILE A 534 -9.79 15.23 -6.17
C ILE A 534 -8.63 16.05 -6.71
N HIS A 535 -8.17 17.03 -5.95
CA HIS A 535 -7.08 17.92 -6.32
C HIS A 535 -5.79 17.44 -5.69
N VAL A 536 -4.83 17.01 -6.51
CA VAL A 536 -3.54 16.50 -6.07
C VAL A 536 -2.44 17.49 -6.40
N GLN A 537 -1.74 17.99 -5.37
CA GLN A 537 -0.53 18.78 -5.50
C GLN A 537 0.68 17.84 -5.57
N PRO A 538 1.44 17.80 -6.68
CA PRO A 538 2.69 17.06 -6.76
C PRO A 538 3.76 17.68 -5.86
N LEU A 539 4.71 16.87 -5.40
CA LEU A 539 5.80 17.26 -4.49
C LEU A 539 7.17 17.03 -5.16
N PRO A 540 7.53 17.80 -6.21
CA PRO A 540 8.71 17.52 -7.03
C PRO A 540 10.04 17.61 -6.26
N TYR A 541 10.09 18.36 -5.15
CA TYR A 541 11.29 18.44 -4.32
C TYR A 541 11.45 17.30 -3.30
N LEU A 542 10.42 16.46 -3.18
CA LEU A 542 10.50 15.23 -2.40
C LEU A 542 10.73 14.02 -3.30
N ALA A 543 10.03 13.95 -4.44
CA ALA A 543 10.06 12.81 -5.34
C ALA A 543 9.90 13.30 -6.79
N LEU A 544 11.00 13.76 -7.40
CA LEU A 544 10.98 14.44 -8.69
C LEU A 544 10.49 13.54 -9.82
N THR A 545 11.09 12.36 -9.95
CA THR A 545 10.83 11.45 -11.07
C THR A 545 9.37 10.98 -11.04
N ASN A 546 8.87 10.64 -9.84
CA ASN A 546 7.51 10.16 -9.66
C ASN A 546 6.46 11.28 -9.80
N ALA A 547 6.73 12.47 -9.26
CA ALA A 547 5.86 13.64 -9.44
C ALA A 547 5.77 14.06 -10.91
N HIS A 548 6.90 14.10 -11.63
CA HIS A 548 6.95 14.39 -13.06
C HIS A 548 6.20 13.34 -13.87
N ARG A 549 6.44 12.05 -13.60
CA ARG A 549 5.74 10.95 -14.27
C ARG A 549 4.23 11.03 -14.07
N PHE A 550 3.76 11.29 -12.85
CA PHE A 550 2.33 11.43 -12.55
C PHE A 550 1.68 12.57 -13.36
N VAL A 551 2.31 13.75 -13.38
CA VAL A 551 1.81 14.89 -14.15
C VAL A 551 1.84 14.62 -15.66
N ARG A 552 2.91 13.98 -16.16
CA ARG A 552 3.01 13.60 -17.58
C ARG A 552 1.92 12.61 -17.97
N LEU A 553 1.71 11.54 -17.20
CA LEU A 553 0.65 10.56 -17.47
C LEU A 553 -0.74 11.19 -17.43
N ALA A 554 -0.98 12.15 -16.52
CA ALA A 554 -2.23 12.91 -16.46
C ALA A 554 -2.42 13.78 -17.73
N ARG A 555 -1.39 14.50 -18.17
CA ARG A 555 -1.43 15.33 -19.40
C ARG A 555 -1.62 14.50 -20.67
N GLU A 556 -1.11 13.27 -20.69
CA GLU A 556 -1.31 12.32 -21.78
C GLU A 556 -2.69 11.65 -21.77
N GLY A 557 -3.57 11.98 -20.80
CA GLY A 557 -4.87 11.34 -20.64
C GLY A 557 -4.81 9.87 -20.23
N ARG A 558 -3.69 9.40 -19.67
CA ARG A 558 -3.48 7.96 -19.33
C ARG A 558 -4.37 7.49 -18.19
N PHE A 559 -4.90 8.39 -17.39
CA PHE A 559 -5.83 8.06 -16.29
C PHE A 559 -7.29 8.15 -16.71
N ASP A 560 -7.58 8.68 -17.92
CA ASP A 560 -8.95 8.87 -18.39
C ASP A 560 -9.66 7.52 -18.57
N GLY A 561 -10.85 7.40 -17.99
CA GLY A 561 -11.64 6.16 -18.02
C GLY A 561 -11.14 5.04 -17.11
N LEU A 562 -10.01 5.22 -16.40
CA LEU A 562 -9.51 4.24 -15.44
C LEU A 562 -10.29 4.29 -14.12
N THR A 563 -10.13 3.25 -13.31
CA THR A 563 -10.83 3.11 -12.03
C THR A 563 -9.85 3.07 -10.85
N PHE A 564 -10.34 3.44 -9.68
CA PHE A 564 -9.78 2.96 -8.45
C PHE A 564 -10.25 1.51 -8.26
N HIS A 565 -9.44 0.57 -8.74
CA HIS A 565 -9.78 -0.85 -8.82
C HIS A 565 -9.63 -1.59 -7.49
N ARG A 566 -8.98 -0.97 -6.53
CA ARG A 566 -8.80 -1.54 -5.18
C ARG A 566 -9.16 -0.51 -4.12
N TRP A 567 -10.10 -0.87 -3.29
CA TRP A 567 -10.44 -0.18 -2.06
C TRP A 567 -10.08 -1.07 -0.87
N ALA A 568 -9.18 -0.62 -0.04
CA ALA A 568 -8.83 -1.28 1.21
C ALA A 568 -9.28 -0.39 2.38
N ALA A 569 -10.34 -0.80 3.04
CA ALA A 569 -11.02 -0.02 4.06
C ALA A 569 -10.06 0.42 5.19
N ASN A 570 -10.05 1.72 5.51
CA ASN A 570 -9.12 2.34 6.46
C ASN A 570 -7.63 2.06 6.13
N PHE A 571 -7.31 1.98 4.86
CA PHE A 571 -5.95 1.84 4.39
C PHE A 571 -5.73 2.76 3.18
N VAL A 572 -6.06 2.31 1.98
CA VAL A 572 -5.87 3.09 0.74
C VAL A 572 -6.99 2.85 -0.27
N ILE A 573 -7.16 3.79 -1.20
CA ILE A 573 -7.69 3.51 -2.53
C ILE A 573 -6.52 3.45 -3.51
N GLN A 574 -6.55 2.50 -4.45
CA GLN A 574 -5.50 2.31 -5.46
C GLN A 574 -6.14 2.26 -6.85
N GLY A 575 -5.52 2.99 -7.80
CA GLY A 575 -6.03 3.11 -9.16
C GLY A 575 -4.92 3.38 -10.16
N GLY A 576 -5.31 3.72 -11.41
CA GLY A 576 -4.37 4.06 -12.47
C GLY A 576 -3.84 2.85 -13.25
N SER A 577 -4.42 1.65 -13.04
CA SER A 577 -4.10 0.47 -13.81
C SER A 577 -4.99 0.35 -15.05
N PRO A 578 -4.43 0.24 -16.27
CA PRO A 578 -5.21 -0.01 -17.48
C PRO A 578 -6.00 -1.33 -17.46
N GLY A 579 -5.49 -2.34 -16.77
CA GLY A 579 -6.17 -3.63 -16.58
C GLY A 579 -7.12 -3.67 -15.39
N ALA A 580 -7.26 -2.59 -14.64
CA ALA A 580 -8.00 -2.54 -13.38
C ALA A 580 -7.60 -3.67 -12.41
N ASN A 581 -6.30 -3.94 -12.33
CA ASN A 581 -5.68 -4.92 -11.42
C ASN A 581 -4.26 -4.45 -11.02
N GLU A 582 -3.63 -5.12 -10.08
CA GLU A 582 -2.32 -4.73 -9.55
C GLU A 582 -1.14 -5.03 -10.50
N TYR A 583 -1.34 -5.79 -11.59
CA TYR A 583 -0.28 -6.30 -12.46
C TYR A 583 -0.20 -5.62 -13.83
N SER A 584 -1.14 -4.76 -14.15
CA SER A 584 -1.19 -4.01 -15.41
C SER A 584 -0.83 -2.55 -15.16
N GLY A 585 0.46 -2.23 -15.25
CA GLY A 585 0.96 -0.88 -15.09
C GLY A 585 1.29 -0.17 -16.40
N ASP A 586 2.04 0.93 -16.32
CA ASP A 586 2.71 1.56 -17.46
C ASP A 586 3.86 0.64 -17.94
N ALA A 587 4.58 0.99 -19.02
CA ALA A 587 5.58 0.09 -19.61
C ALA A 587 6.86 -0.04 -18.78
N ALA A 588 7.32 1.05 -18.15
CA ALA A 588 8.59 1.11 -17.44
C ALA A 588 8.39 1.22 -15.93
N PHE A 589 9.31 0.66 -15.16
CA PHE A 589 9.40 0.92 -13.72
C PHE A 589 9.98 2.31 -13.45
N SER A 590 9.47 2.98 -12.40
CA SER A 590 10.15 4.10 -11.74
C SER A 590 10.80 3.65 -10.44
N ARG A 591 11.83 4.41 -10.06
CA ARG A 591 12.55 4.19 -8.81
C ARG A 591 11.78 4.72 -7.62
N ASP A 592 12.00 4.11 -6.46
CA ASP A 592 11.51 4.66 -5.20
C ASP A 592 12.28 5.92 -4.82
N GLU A 593 11.53 6.96 -4.50
CA GLU A 593 12.03 8.24 -4.00
C GLU A 593 11.47 8.47 -2.58
N VAL A 594 11.75 7.52 -1.69
CA VAL A 594 11.30 7.56 -0.30
C VAL A 594 11.78 8.83 0.38
N GLY A 595 10.90 9.53 1.07
CA GLY A 595 11.20 10.83 1.68
C GLY A 595 10.84 10.91 3.16
N SER A 596 11.07 12.09 3.71
CA SER A 596 10.80 12.39 5.12
C SER A 596 9.31 12.62 5.43
N LEU A 597 8.45 12.76 4.41
CA LEU A 597 7.00 12.92 4.59
C LEU A 597 6.36 11.56 4.86
N PRO A 598 5.79 11.33 6.04
CA PRO A 598 5.08 10.10 6.35
C PRO A 598 3.80 9.93 5.53
N HIS A 599 3.30 8.70 5.48
CA HIS A 599 2.06 8.33 4.81
C HIS A 599 0.83 8.77 5.62
N TRP A 600 0.67 10.09 5.78
CA TRP A 600 -0.52 10.68 6.39
C TRP A 600 -1.75 10.51 5.49
N ARG A 601 -2.94 10.53 6.10
CA ARG A 601 -4.20 10.62 5.36
C ARG A 601 -4.14 11.74 4.32
N GLY A 602 -4.53 11.42 3.09
CA GLY A 602 -4.52 12.34 1.94
C GLY A 602 -3.20 12.43 1.19
N THR A 603 -2.11 11.77 1.64
CA THR A 603 -0.91 11.66 0.81
C THR A 603 -1.13 10.68 -0.33
N VAL A 604 -0.52 11.00 -1.48
CA VAL A 604 -0.57 10.20 -2.70
C VAL A 604 0.77 9.52 -2.91
N GLY A 605 0.73 8.21 -3.02
CA GLY A 605 1.92 7.38 -3.12
C GLY A 605 1.98 6.55 -4.40
N LEU A 606 3.20 6.08 -4.69
CA LEU A 606 3.51 5.19 -5.80
C LEU A 606 3.20 3.74 -5.40
N SER A 607 2.36 3.08 -6.18
CA SER A 607 2.15 1.64 -6.00
C SER A 607 3.34 0.86 -6.56
N THR A 608 3.87 -0.05 -5.73
CA THR A 608 5.03 -0.89 -6.07
C THR A 608 4.78 -2.34 -5.65
N ARG A 609 5.53 -3.25 -6.24
CA ARG A 609 5.58 -4.68 -5.90
C ARG A 609 7.02 -5.09 -5.50
N GLY A 610 7.59 -4.30 -4.61
CA GLY A 610 8.98 -4.39 -4.15
C GLY A 610 9.76 -3.12 -4.52
N HIS A 611 10.99 -3.02 -4.03
CA HIS A 611 11.83 -1.84 -4.21
C HIS A 611 12.07 -1.54 -5.70
N ASP A 612 11.95 -0.27 -6.09
CA ASP A 612 12.19 0.23 -7.45
C ASP A 612 11.27 -0.36 -8.55
N THR A 613 10.03 -0.72 -8.20
CA THR A 613 9.06 -1.32 -9.13
C THR A 613 7.79 -0.48 -9.32
N GLY A 614 7.88 0.83 -9.21
CA GLY A 614 6.74 1.72 -9.48
C GLY A 614 6.24 1.62 -10.91
N ASP A 615 4.95 1.39 -11.11
CA ASP A 615 4.38 1.02 -12.40
C ASP A 615 3.36 2.01 -12.97
N GLY A 616 3.29 3.23 -12.41
CA GLY A 616 2.34 4.26 -12.80
C GLY A 616 1.00 4.16 -12.10
N GLN A 617 0.73 3.12 -11.32
CA GLN A 617 -0.42 3.06 -10.43
C GLN A 617 -0.21 3.98 -9.22
N ILE A 618 -1.29 4.54 -8.74
CA ILE A 618 -1.31 5.46 -7.61
C ILE A 618 -2.14 4.91 -6.46
N PHE A 619 -1.80 5.28 -5.24
CA PHE A 619 -2.71 5.11 -4.11
C PHE A 619 -2.88 6.41 -3.33
N VAL A 620 -4.05 6.57 -2.70
CA VAL A 620 -4.34 7.67 -1.77
C VAL A 620 -4.58 7.08 -0.39
N ASN A 621 -3.91 7.61 0.61
CA ASN A 621 -4.04 7.15 1.98
C ASN A 621 -5.37 7.61 2.61
N LEU A 622 -6.21 6.65 3.03
CA LEU A 622 -7.49 6.90 3.72
C LEU A 622 -7.31 7.19 5.22
N THR A 623 -6.17 6.82 5.77
CA THR A 623 -5.78 7.04 7.17
C THR A 623 -4.27 7.27 7.26
N ASP A 624 -3.75 7.48 8.46
CA ASP A 624 -2.31 7.58 8.70
C ASP A 624 -1.67 6.18 8.64
N ASN A 625 -0.95 5.90 7.54
CA ASN A 625 -0.37 4.60 7.22
C ASN A 625 1.15 4.58 7.43
N VAL A 626 1.61 5.00 8.60
CA VAL A 626 3.05 5.17 8.92
C VAL A 626 3.88 3.89 8.76
N ARG A 627 3.23 2.73 8.69
CA ARG A 627 3.89 1.45 8.37
C ARG A 627 4.45 1.38 6.95
N LEU A 628 4.01 2.27 6.04
CA LEU A 628 4.48 2.35 4.67
C LEU A 628 5.70 3.27 4.52
N ASP A 629 6.03 4.00 5.59
CA ASP A 629 7.18 4.90 5.57
C ASP A 629 8.47 4.10 5.35
N HIS A 630 9.37 4.62 4.53
CA HIS A 630 10.63 4.01 4.06
C HIS A 630 10.48 2.86 3.05
N ASP A 631 9.27 2.34 2.81
CA ASP A 631 9.01 1.31 1.80
C ASP A 631 8.38 1.87 0.53
N TYR A 632 7.59 2.96 0.66
CA TYR A 632 6.84 3.54 -0.45
C TYR A 632 7.12 5.03 -0.61
N THR A 633 7.09 5.49 -1.85
CA THR A 633 7.27 6.89 -2.22
C THR A 633 5.98 7.68 -2.04
N VAL A 634 6.03 8.78 -1.28
CA VAL A 634 5.01 9.84 -1.32
C VAL A 634 5.48 10.92 -2.28
N TYR A 635 4.72 11.17 -3.34
CA TYR A 635 5.06 12.18 -4.35
C TYR A 635 3.97 13.24 -4.55
N GLY A 636 2.87 13.16 -3.81
CA GLY A 636 1.78 14.11 -3.89
C GLY A 636 0.93 14.16 -2.62
N ILE A 637 0.07 15.17 -2.55
CA ILE A 637 -0.88 15.34 -1.45
C ILE A 637 -2.22 15.84 -2.01
N VAL A 638 -3.32 15.29 -1.51
CA VAL A 638 -4.67 15.79 -1.78
C VAL A 638 -4.84 17.10 -1.02
N VAL A 639 -5.03 18.18 -1.76
CA VAL A 639 -5.20 19.54 -1.20
C VAL A 639 -6.67 19.96 -1.14
N ASP A 640 -7.53 19.28 -1.90
CA ASP A 640 -8.98 19.47 -1.90
C ASP A 640 -9.68 18.19 -2.38
N GLY A 641 -10.92 17.93 -1.95
CA GLY A 641 -11.69 16.74 -2.35
C GLY A 641 -11.36 15.47 -1.58
N ILE A 642 -10.86 15.55 -0.35
CA ILE A 642 -10.59 14.37 0.49
C ILE A 642 -11.88 13.63 0.87
N GLU A 643 -13.02 14.31 0.92
CA GLU A 643 -14.35 13.71 1.09
C GLU A 643 -14.76 12.88 -0.14
N VAL A 644 -14.36 13.29 -1.35
CA VAL A 644 -14.57 12.50 -2.58
C VAL A 644 -13.75 11.22 -2.54
N VAL A 645 -12.53 11.26 -1.98
CA VAL A 645 -11.70 10.07 -1.75
C VAL A 645 -12.39 9.08 -0.80
N ASP A 646 -13.11 9.57 0.22
CA ASP A 646 -13.85 8.73 1.16
C ASP A 646 -15.08 8.04 0.52
N GLU A 647 -15.61 8.61 -0.58
CA GLU A 647 -16.78 8.09 -1.28
C GLU A 647 -16.45 7.03 -2.35
N VAL A 648 -15.18 6.96 -2.77
CA VAL A 648 -14.68 5.97 -3.74
C VAL A 648 -14.69 4.56 -3.14
#